data_80b11195d85fbf10ae88d1f0e4f0c569
#
_entry.id   80b11195d85fbf10ae88d1f0e4f0c569
#
_cell.length_a   1.000
_cell.length_b   1.000
_cell.length_c   1.000
_cell.angle_alpha   90.00
_cell.angle_beta   90.00
_cell.angle_gamma   90.00
#
_symmetry.space_group_name_H-M   'P 1'
#
loop_
_entity.id
_entity.type
_entity.pdbx_description
1 polymer ?
#
loop_
_entity_poly.entity_id
_entity_poly.type
_entity_poly.pdbx_seq_one_letter_code
_entity_poly.pdbx_strand_id
1 'polypeptide(L)'
;MSRALATASLCAIALIAAIAPTPAGAEFGLHEVGVTFFKDKDGTLATQAGSHPFKTTVQIAVNTKIVEGNESKKLEVPDEEAKDIFTKLPPGLVANPTAVPPCSAADFSAGEESACPLTSVIGIFNLTFGFGEPHLLHVPVFNLTPPPGSAIRFGFRALGVPVVIDGGIEEHPPYRAFGNSHLVAQGGFFYRGGLDLWGNPVSPAHDEERGECGTSPGPDKCHVSIAEKPFFMLPRSCTGPLVSEIEADSWQHPGEFLSYSFSAEEMTGCSKLAFAPEIDSRLSTDQAESPTGLSFDLDVTDHGLESPDGVAASDIKKVVTILPEGVTANPSQAEGLATCSEADLRRESSSSKPGEGCPEASKIGTVEVETPLLEEKLLKGGLFIATPHKNPFGTLLALYMTIKSPELGINIVSEGRVEPDPKTGQLIAIFGEPGHELPQAPFSHFRLHFREGGRSPLISPSTCGTYTTRAIMTPWANPDSTYEATSSFEIKHGVGGGPCPHGEPFEPGFQAGSEQNSAGSYSPFSMHLTRRDGDQDLTRFDATLPPGVVAKLAGVQQCPDAQIAKAKENTGEQEIHNPSCSDAAKIGTVQGGAGVGSQLTYVPGSIYLAGPFHGAPLSVVGIVPAVAGPFDVGTVVVRQALQINPRTGEVTADGAHSDPIPHILAGIPLRVRDLQVNVNRPDFTIVPTSCDPFATKASIWGGGANPFSAADDAPVARQSGYQATNCARLGFKPSLSLKLKGGTSRGAHPALHSLYKPRSGDANLENLVLRLPRSAFLDQGHIRTICTRVQF
;
A
#
# COMPACT_ATOMS: atom_id res chain seq x y z
N MET A 1 57.08 -15.08 -17.51
CA MET A 1 57.83 -16.13 -16.82
C MET A 1 56.84 -16.91 -15.98
N SER A 2 56.44 -18.03 -16.55
CA SER A 2 56.62 -19.42 -16.07
C SER A 2 55.66 -19.83 -14.97
N ARG A 3 54.60 -20.50 -15.37
CA ARG A 3 54.33 -21.98 -15.25
C ARG A 3 54.35 -22.54 -13.82
N ALA A 4 53.21 -23.06 -13.36
CA ALA A 4 53.08 -24.52 -13.30
C ALA A 4 51.63 -24.94 -12.93
N LEU A 5 51.12 -25.84 -13.74
CA LEU A 5 49.98 -26.74 -13.45
C LEU A 5 50.36 -27.72 -12.33
N ALA A 6 49.38 -28.06 -11.50
CA ALA A 6 49.44 -29.32 -10.75
C ALA A 6 48.06 -29.95 -10.74
N THR A 7 47.90 -31.03 -11.44
CA THR A 7 46.83 -32.03 -11.46
C THR A 7 46.76 -32.74 -10.11
N ALA A 8 45.50 -32.89 -9.59
CA ALA A 8 45.25 -33.82 -8.50
C ALA A 8 44.09 -34.76 -8.89
N SER A 9 44.46 -36.04 -8.86
CA SER A 9 43.65 -37.21 -9.23
C SER A 9 42.41 -37.43 -8.37
N LEU A 10 41.37 -37.89 -9.05
CA LEU A 10 40.21 -38.57 -8.48
C LEU A 10 40.60 -39.84 -7.72
N CYS A 11 40.10 -39.95 -6.48
CA CYS A 11 39.86 -41.25 -5.84
C CYS A 11 38.36 -41.39 -5.64
N ALA A 12 37.73 -42.12 -6.55
CA ALA A 12 36.37 -42.60 -6.38
C ALA A 12 36.41 -43.87 -5.52
N ILE A 13 35.98 -43.75 -4.27
CA ILE A 13 35.66 -44.93 -3.43
C ILE A 13 34.17 -45.22 -3.65
N ALA A 14 33.90 -46.22 -4.44
CA ALA A 14 32.56 -46.81 -4.58
C ALA A 14 32.27 -47.59 -3.28
N LEU A 15 31.48 -47.00 -2.39
CA LEU A 15 30.77 -47.78 -1.35
C LEU A 15 29.56 -48.43 -2.00
N ILE A 16 29.70 -49.71 -2.36
CA ILE A 16 28.57 -50.58 -2.65
C ILE A 16 27.92 -50.90 -1.30
N ALA A 17 26.94 -50.09 -0.91
CA ALA A 17 25.98 -50.48 0.12
C ALA A 17 25.13 -51.61 -0.51
N ALA A 18 25.28 -52.80 -0.03
CA ALA A 18 24.38 -53.90 -0.29
C ALA A 18 22.99 -53.46 0.29
N ILE A 19 22.12 -52.99 -0.59
CA ILE A 19 20.71 -52.85 -0.28
C ILE A 19 20.15 -54.25 -0.16
N ALA A 20 20.04 -54.77 1.06
CA ALA A 20 19.20 -55.91 1.33
C ALA A 20 17.80 -55.50 0.86
N PRO A 21 17.06 -56.29 0.08
CA PRO A 21 15.66 -56.02 -0.20
C PRO A 21 14.96 -56.02 1.17
N THR A 22 14.54 -54.86 1.63
CA THR A 22 13.50 -54.78 2.64
C THR A 22 12.31 -55.55 2.05
N PRO A 23 11.65 -56.40 2.82
CA PRO A 23 10.39 -56.97 2.34
C PRO A 23 9.51 -55.78 1.95
N ALA A 24 8.96 -55.83 0.74
CA ALA A 24 7.98 -54.84 0.32
C ALA A 24 6.80 -54.93 1.31
N GLY A 25 6.85 -54.16 2.39
CA GLY A 25 5.70 -53.93 3.22
C GLY A 25 4.69 -53.20 2.34
N ALA A 26 3.51 -53.69 2.32
CA ALA A 26 2.42 -52.97 1.68
C ALA A 26 2.36 -51.57 2.31
N GLU A 27 2.53 -50.54 1.49
CA GLU A 27 2.49 -49.14 1.91
C GLU A 27 1.16 -48.53 1.41
N PHE A 28 0.51 -47.71 2.26
CA PHE A 28 -0.66 -46.94 1.86
C PHE A 28 -0.36 -46.16 0.59
N GLY A 29 -1.37 -46.08 -0.29
CA GLY A 29 -1.25 -45.33 -1.52
C GLY A 29 -2.51 -45.35 -2.35
N LEU A 30 -2.60 -44.38 -3.26
CA LEU A 30 -3.67 -44.28 -4.25
C LEU A 30 -3.09 -44.53 -5.63
N HIS A 31 -3.77 -45.35 -6.45
CA HIS A 31 -3.32 -45.70 -7.80
C HIS A 31 -4.22 -45.20 -8.93
N GLU A 32 -5.48 -44.89 -8.66
CA GLU A 32 -6.37 -44.21 -9.59
C GLU A 32 -6.89 -42.94 -8.92
N VAL A 33 -6.42 -41.83 -9.41
CA VAL A 33 -6.82 -40.51 -8.93
C VAL A 33 -7.16 -39.64 -10.12
N GLY A 34 -8.35 -39.07 -10.17
CA GLY A 34 -8.73 -38.23 -11.29
C GLY A 34 -9.95 -37.36 -11.02
N VAL A 35 -10.01 -36.23 -11.72
CA VAL A 35 -11.23 -35.44 -11.88
C VAL A 35 -11.53 -35.32 -13.36
N THR A 36 -12.77 -35.62 -13.76
CA THR A 36 -13.20 -35.57 -15.16
C THR A 36 -14.54 -34.83 -15.24
N PHE A 37 -14.67 -34.00 -16.25
CA PHE A 37 -15.87 -33.21 -16.52
C PHE A 37 -16.57 -33.76 -17.74
N PHE A 38 -17.84 -34.16 -17.61
CA PHE A 38 -18.64 -34.68 -18.70
C PHE A 38 -19.73 -33.70 -19.13
N LYS A 39 -19.93 -33.57 -20.43
CA LYS A 39 -20.96 -32.74 -21.04
C LYS A 39 -22.31 -33.41 -21.12
N ASP A 40 -22.30 -34.72 -21.25
CA ASP A 40 -23.50 -35.54 -21.46
C ASP A 40 -23.35 -36.93 -20.81
N LYS A 41 -24.41 -37.72 -20.84
CA LYS A 41 -24.44 -39.07 -20.31
C LYS A 41 -23.60 -40.06 -21.12
N ASP A 42 -23.25 -39.73 -22.36
CA ASP A 42 -22.51 -40.60 -23.28
C ASP A 42 -20.99 -40.53 -23.04
N GLY A 43 -20.54 -39.72 -22.06
CA GLY A 43 -19.14 -39.59 -21.66
C GLY A 43 -18.35 -38.62 -22.49
N THR A 44 -19.00 -37.73 -23.24
CA THR A 44 -18.32 -36.63 -23.94
C THR A 44 -17.72 -35.64 -22.93
N LEU A 45 -16.43 -35.26 -23.13
CA LEU A 45 -15.76 -34.34 -22.22
C LEU A 45 -16.33 -32.90 -22.32
N ALA A 46 -16.52 -32.28 -21.18
CA ALA A 46 -16.93 -30.89 -21.08
C ALA A 46 -15.67 -29.99 -21.02
N THR A 47 -15.38 -29.29 -22.11
CA THR A 47 -14.20 -28.39 -22.20
C THR A 47 -14.56 -26.92 -22.40
N GLN A 48 -15.84 -26.57 -22.61
CA GLN A 48 -16.23 -25.15 -22.75
C GLN A 48 -16.06 -24.41 -21.44
N ALA A 49 -15.16 -23.43 -21.41
CA ALA A 49 -14.93 -22.55 -20.26
C ALA A 49 -16.23 -21.85 -19.84
N GLY A 50 -16.45 -21.72 -18.52
CA GLY A 50 -17.63 -21.05 -17.96
C GLY A 50 -18.96 -21.75 -18.19
N SER A 51 -18.98 -22.98 -18.74
CA SER A 51 -20.22 -23.77 -18.89
C SER A 51 -20.48 -24.63 -17.64
N HIS A 52 -21.68 -25.17 -17.57
CA HIS A 52 -22.10 -26.11 -16.52
C HIS A 52 -21.97 -27.53 -17.05
N PRO A 53 -21.12 -28.39 -16.43
CA PRO A 53 -20.99 -29.77 -16.89
C PRO A 53 -22.27 -30.59 -16.62
N PHE A 54 -22.51 -31.66 -17.36
CA PHE A 54 -23.54 -32.62 -17.00
C PHE A 54 -23.22 -33.27 -15.66
N LYS A 55 -21.96 -33.70 -15.49
CA LYS A 55 -21.43 -34.19 -14.22
C LYS A 55 -19.92 -33.97 -14.08
N THR A 56 -19.47 -33.84 -12.86
CA THR A 56 -18.06 -33.88 -12.47
C THR A 56 -17.81 -35.17 -11.70
N THR A 57 -16.87 -35.98 -12.16
CA THR A 57 -16.50 -37.25 -11.51
C THR A 57 -15.15 -37.09 -10.81
N VAL A 58 -15.10 -37.33 -9.51
CA VAL A 58 -13.86 -37.45 -8.73
C VAL A 58 -13.64 -38.91 -8.40
N GLN A 59 -12.55 -39.51 -8.87
CA GLN A 59 -12.23 -40.93 -8.67
C GLN A 59 -11.00 -41.09 -7.80
N ILE A 60 -11.07 -42.06 -6.88
CA ILE A 60 -9.94 -42.52 -6.08
C ILE A 60 -9.98 -44.04 -5.96
N ALA A 61 -8.83 -44.73 -6.05
CA ALA A 61 -8.69 -46.12 -5.71
C ALA A 61 -7.43 -46.34 -4.86
N VAL A 62 -7.55 -47.14 -3.83
CA VAL A 62 -6.45 -47.43 -2.91
C VAL A 62 -5.61 -48.62 -3.41
N ASN A 63 -4.32 -48.66 -3.05
CA ASN A 63 -3.46 -49.81 -3.30
C ASN A 63 -3.99 -51.03 -2.58
N THR A 64 -3.82 -52.22 -3.21
CA THR A 64 -4.32 -53.48 -2.70
C THR A 64 -3.19 -54.51 -2.60
N LYS A 65 -3.35 -55.47 -1.70
CA LYS A 65 -2.49 -56.68 -1.54
C LYS A 65 -3.30 -57.95 -1.54
N ILE A 66 -2.61 -59.03 -1.89
CA ILE A 66 -3.21 -60.36 -1.85
C ILE A 66 -2.84 -61.00 -0.51
N VAL A 67 -3.86 -61.42 0.25
CA VAL A 67 -3.69 -62.16 1.50
C VAL A 67 -4.25 -63.59 1.34
N GLU A 68 -3.74 -64.58 2.09
CA GLU A 68 -4.29 -65.94 2.14
C GLU A 68 -5.53 -65.93 3.08
N GLY A 69 -6.68 -66.18 2.50
CA GLY A 69 -7.93 -66.30 3.25
C GLY A 69 -8.16 -67.75 3.77
N ASN A 70 -9.25 -67.98 4.47
CA ASN A 70 -9.67 -69.31 4.87
C ASN A 70 -9.97 -70.18 3.65
N GLU A 71 -9.61 -71.46 3.69
CA GLU A 71 -9.75 -72.44 2.61
C GLU A 71 -8.85 -72.21 1.38
N SER A 72 -7.63 -71.67 1.53
CA SER A 72 -6.67 -71.44 0.45
C SER A 72 -7.16 -70.50 -0.67
N LYS A 73 -8.19 -69.72 -0.45
CA LYS A 73 -8.61 -68.65 -1.37
C LYS A 73 -7.69 -67.42 -1.20
N LYS A 74 -7.17 -66.93 -2.30
CA LYS A 74 -6.47 -65.65 -2.32
C LYS A 74 -7.49 -64.53 -2.29
N LEU A 75 -7.39 -63.60 -1.31
CA LEU A 75 -8.25 -62.44 -1.16
C LEU A 75 -7.46 -61.19 -1.45
N GLU A 76 -8.03 -60.32 -2.28
CA GLU A 76 -7.52 -58.99 -2.47
C GLU A 76 -8.07 -58.05 -1.37
N VAL A 77 -7.19 -57.32 -0.68
CA VAL A 77 -7.60 -56.39 0.38
C VAL A 77 -6.82 -55.08 0.21
N PRO A 78 -7.34 -53.93 0.65
CA PRO A 78 -6.57 -52.73 0.68
C PRO A 78 -5.28 -52.90 1.49
N ASP A 79 -4.21 -52.25 1.05
CA ASP A 79 -2.94 -52.26 1.80
C ASP A 79 -3.15 -51.70 3.17
N GLU A 80 -3.80 -50.55 3.24
CA GLU A 80 -4.23 -49.88 4.45
C GLU A 80 -5.58 -49.17 4.21
N GLU A 81 -6.30 -48.84 5.28
CA GLU A 81 -7.57 -48.13 5.20
C GLU A 81 -7.37 -46.61 5.24
N ALA A 82 -7.91 -45.87 4.26
CA ALA A 82 -7.89 -44.42 4.20
C ALA A 82 -8.63 -43.81 5.42
N LYS A 83 -8.05 -42.77 5.99
CA LYS A 83 -8.60 -42.07 7.16
C LYS A 83 -9.10 -40.66 6.84
N ASP A 84 -8.22 -39.80 6.38
CA ASP A 84 -8.54 -38.43 5.98
C ASP A 84 -8.21 -38.23 4.49
N ILE A 85 -9.10 -37.57 3.75
CA ILE A 85 -8.93 -37.32 2.31
C ILE A 85 -9.22 -35.84 2.06
N PHE A 86 -8.22 -35.14 1.55
CA PHE A 86 -8.29 -33.72 1.23
C PHE A 86 -8.13 -33.51 -0.27
N THR A 87 -9.07 -32.83 -0.88
CA THR A 87 -9.07 -32.60 -2.33
C THR A 87 -9.02 -31.10 -2.60
N LYS A 88 -8.04 -30.67 -3.40
CA LYS A 88 -7.96 -29.31 -3.93
C LYS A 88 -8.30 -29.35 -5.42
N LEU A 89 -9.35 -28.64 -5.79
CA LEU A 89 -9.87 -28.60 -7.15
C LEU A 89 -9.09 -27.60 -8.01
N PRO A 90 -9.21 -27.66 -9.35
CA PRO A 90 -8.56 -26.67 -10.20
C PRO A 90 -9.01 -25.25 -9.89
N PRO A 91 -8.16 -24.23 -10.04
CA PRO A 91 -8.56 -22.84 -9.88
C PRO A 91 -9.73 -22.47 -10.81
N GLY A 92 -10.73 -21.77 -10.29
CA GLY A 92 -11.89 -21.33 -11.06
C GLY A 92 -13.01 -22.35 -11.21
N LEU A 93 -12.85 -23.60 -10.71
CA LEU A 93 -13.98 -24.51 -10.55
C LEU A 93 -14.81 -24.06 -9.35
N VAL A 94 -16.08 -23.78 -9.56
CA VAL A 94 -16.96 -23.17 -8.58
C VAL A 94 -18.19 -24.03 -8.35
N ALA A 95 -18.60 -24.18 -7.07
CA ALA A 95 -19.84 -24.82 -6.68
C ALA A 95 -20.84 -23.79 -6.12
N ASN A 96 -22.11 -23.99 -6.42
CA ASN A 96 -23.21 -23.18 -5.93
C ASN A 96 -24.05 -23.96 -4.90
N PRO A 97 -23.81 -23.84 -3.59
CA PRO A 97 -24.56 -24.55 -2.57
C PRO A 97 -26.04 -24.15 -2.51
N THR A 98 -26.42 -23.02 -3.15
CA THR A 98 -27.82 -22.56 -3.18
C THR A 98 -28.63 -23.15 -4.35
N ALA A 99 -28.01 -23.96 -5.20
CA ALA A 99 -28.66 -24.58 -6.36
C ALA A 99 -29.83 -25.48 -5.96
N VAL A 100 -29.69 -26.15 -4.82
CA VAL A 100 -30.76 -27.02 -4.25
C VAL A 100 -30.88 -26.80 -2.74
N PRO A 101 -32.05 -26.98 -2.14
CA PRO A 101 -32.24 -26.85 -0.70
C PRO A 101 -31.34 -27.82 0.07
N PRO A 102 -30.69 -27.42 1.18
CA PRO A 102 -29.89 -28.30 1.99
C PRO A 102 -30.75 -29.22 2.84
N CYS A 103 -30.30 -30.47 3.02
CA CYS A 103 -30.88 -31.39 4.01
C CYS A 103 -30.31 -31.08 5.41
N SER A 104 -31.16 -31.16 6.43
CA SER A 104 -30.74 -30.99 7.82
C SER A 104 -29.86 -32.15 8.30
N ALA A 105 -28.97 -31.90 9.27
CA ALA A 105 -28.16 -32.94 9.88
C ALA A 105 -29.01 -34.02 10.59
N ALA A 106 -30.19 -33.65 11.10
CA ALA A 106 -31.13 -34.58 11.71
C ALA A 106 -31.73 -35.54 10.69
N ASP A 107 -32.21 -35.02 9.58
CA ASP A 107 -32.80 -35.87 8.49
C ASP A 107 -31.72 -36.72 7.82
N PHE A 108 -30.52 -36.19 7.63
CA PHE A 108 -29.38 -36.94 7.09
C PHE A 108 -29.02 -38.13 7.98
N SER A 109 -29.13 -38.00 9.29
CA SER A 109 -28.80 -39.04 10.26
C SER A 109 -29.96 -39.99 10.54
N ALA A 110 -31.19 -39.69 10.08
CA ALA A 110 -32.39 -40.50 10.36
C ALA A 110 -32.49 -41.72 9.45
N GLY A 111 -32.92 -42.84 10.03
CA GLY A 111 -33.11 -44.10 9.32
C GLY A 111 -31.83 -44.80 8.85
N GLU A 112 -31.95 -45.83 8.06
CA GLU A 112 -30.81 -46.58 7.51
C GLU A 112 -30.21 -45.89 6.28
N GLU A 113 -31.06 -45.27 5.44
CA GLU A 113 -30.66 -44.64 4.15
C GLU A 113 -30.74 -43.10 4.14
N SER A 114 -31.06 -42.46 5.21
CA SER A 114 -31.36 -41.02 5.40
C SER A 114 -32.82 -40.64 5.09
N ALA A 115 -33.31 -39.61 5.76
CA ALA A 115 -34.65 -39.03 5.49
C ALA A 115 -34.54 -37.72 4.69
N CYS A 116 -33.41 -37.46 4.02
CA CYS A 116 -33.21 -36.30 3.18
C CYS A 116 -34.21 -36.24 2.01
N PRO A 117 -34.76 -35.04 1.72
CA PRO A 117 -35.65 -34.91 0.57
C PRO A 117 -34.88 -35.09 -0.75
N LEU A 118 -35.56 -35.69 -1.77
CA LEU A 118 -34.98 -35.87 -3.10
C LEU A 118 -34.51 -34.56 -3.74
N THR A 119 -35.09 -33.41 -3.35
CA THR A 119 -34.69 -32.09 -3.79
C THR A 119 -33.31 -31.67 -3.33
N SER A 120 -32.72 -32.33 -2.35
CA SER A 120 -31.37 -32.06 -1.85
C SER A 120 -30.29 -32.93 -2.47
N VAL A 121 -30.64 -33.90 -3.35
CA VAL A 121 -29.68 -34.79 -4.05
C VAL A 121 -28.93 -33.99 -5.09
N ILE A 122 -27.59 -34.05 -5.03
CA ILE A 122 -26.67 -33.36 -5.93
C ILE A 122 -25.82 -34.28 -6.78
N GLY A 123 -25.92 -35.60 -6.57
CA GLY A 123 -25.10 -36.57 -7.28
C GLY A 123 -25.20 -37.97 -6.70
N ILE A 124 -24.28 -38.83 -7.12
CA ILE A 124 -24.14 -40.21 -6.67
C ILE A 124 -22.70 -40.49 -6.25
N PHE A 125 -22.52 -41.33 -5.23
CA PHE A 125 -21.23 -41.93 -4.90
C PHE A 125 -21.24 -43.42 -5.28
N ASN A 126 -20.34 -43.79 -6.16
CA ASN A 126 -20.12 -45.17 -6.64
C ASN A 126 -19.03 -45.81 -5.77
N LEU A 127 -19.41 -46.63 -4.79
CA LEU A 127 -18.53 -47.23 -3.82
C LEU A 127 -18.25 -48.70 -4.21
N THR A 128 -16.98 -49.04 -4.34
CA THR A 128 -16.54 -50.43 -4.40
C THR A 128 -15.94 -50.82 -3.06
N PHE A 129 -16.58 -51.77 -2.38
CA PHE A 129 -16.21 -52.22 -1.04
C PHE A 129 -16.38 -53.71 -0.87
N GLY A 130 -15.87 -54.32 0.20
CA GLY A 130 -16.11 -55.71 0.50
C GLY A 130 -15.15 -56.32 1.50
N PHE A 131 -15.33 -57.56 1.82
CA PHE A 131 -14.49 -58.38 2.68
C PHE A 131 -13.84 -59.51 1.85
N GLY A 132 -13.04 -59.12 0.83
CA GLY A 132 -12.36 -60.04 -0.05
C GLY A 132 -13.04 -60.32 -1.37
N GLU A 133 -14.30 -59.95 -1.56
CA GLU A 133 -15.01 -59.87 -2.85
C GLU A 133 -15.57 -58.45 -2.98
N PRO A 134 -15.13 -57.67 -3.98
CA PRO A 134 -15.61 -56.31 -4.21
C PRO A 134 -17.07 -56.29 -4.62
N HIS A 135 -17.89 -55.48 -3.96
CA HIS A 135 -19.28 -55.16 -4.27
C HIS A 135 -19.41 -53.71 -4.67
N LEU A 136 -20.17 -53.41 -5.70
CA LEU A 136 -20.49 -52.06 -6.12
C LEU A 136 -21.81 -51.60 -5.46
N LEU A 137 -21.77 -50.44 -4.84
CA LEU A 137 -22.92 -49.79 -4.23
C LEU A 137 -23.06 -48.39 -4.81
N HIS A 138 -24.25 -47.97 -5.17
CA HIS A 138 -24.61 -46.64 -5.62
C HIS A 138 -25.42 -45.96 -4.51
N VAL A 139 -24.94 -44.81 -4.02
CA VAL A 139 -25.61 -44.08 -2.95
C VAL A 139 -25.83 -42.63 -3.35
N PRO A 140 -26.98 -42.00 -3.01
CA PRO A 140 -27.22 -40.62 -3.31
C PRO A 140 -26.31 -39.70 -2.45
N VAL A 141 -25.85 -38.63 -3.06
CA VAL A 141 -25.09 -37.56 -2.39
C VAL A 141 -26.00 -36.35 -2.19
N PHE A 142 -26.11 -35.88 -0.96
CA PHE A 142 -27.00 -34.81 -0.57
C PHE A 142 -26.21 -33.51 -0.31
N ASN A 143 -26.79 -32.38 -0.74
CA ASN A 143 -26.41 -31.06 -0.20
C ASN A 143 -26.88 -30.99 1.25
N LEU A 144 -25.98 -30.66 2.17
CA LEU A 144 -26.28 -30.64 3.60
C LEU A 144 -26.14 -29.21 4.13
N THR A 145 -26.84 -28.91 5.23
CA THR A 145 -26.63 -27.66 5.96
C THR A 145 -25.19 -27.62 6.50
N PRO A 146 -24.34 -26.67 6.05
CA PRO A 146 -22.98 -26.61 6.52
C PRO A 146 -22.90 -26.17 7.98
N PRO A 147 -21.90 -26.63 8.74
CA PRO A 147 -21.65 -26.11 10.07
C PRO A 147 -21.01 -24.72 9.98
N PRO A 148 -21.06 -23.91 11.06
CA PRO A 148 -20.28 -22.68 11.11
C PRO A 148 -18.81 -22.93 10.80
N GLY A 149 -18.24 -22.10 9.92
CA GLY A 149 -16.86 -22.25 9.45
C GLY A 149 -16.68 -23.10 8.19
N SER A 150 -17.77 -23.49 7.51
CA SER A 150 -17.72 -24.18 6.23
C SER A 150 -18.69 -23.53 5.24
N ALA A 151 -18.22 -23.29 4.00
CA ALA A 151 -19.04 -22.66 2.97
C ALA A 151 -20.03 -23.65 2.33
N ILE A 152 -19.67 -24.92 2.26
CA ILE A 152 -20.48 -25.98 1.68
C ILE A 152 -20.26 -27.29 2.46
N ARG A 153 -21.29 -28.07 2.64
CA ARG A 153 -21.23 -29.45 3.11
C ARG A 153 -22.09 -30.33 2.25
N PHE A 154 -21.55 -31.47 1.84
CA PHE A 154 -22.32 -32.53 1.22
C PHE A 154 -21.92 -33.88 1.79
N GLY A 155 -22.73 -34.90 1.57
CA GLY A 155 -22.46 -36.22 2.12
C GLY A 155 -23.38 -37.28 1.62
N PHE A 156 -23.04 -38.52 1.94
CA PHE A 156 -23.77 -39.74 1.60
C PHE A 156 -23.72 -40.74 2.75
N ARG A 157 -24.58 -41.72 2.71
CA ARG A 157 -24.56 -42.83 3.67
C ARG A 157 -24.34 -44.13 2.96
N ALA A 158 -23.25 -44.80 3.30
CA ALA A 158 -22.96 -46.15 2.77
C ALA A 158 -23.19 -47.17 3.87
N LEU A 159 -24.09 -48.12 3.66
CA LEU A 159 -24.45 -49.14 4.65
C LEU A 159 -24.80 -48.56 6.06
N GLY A 160 -25.49 -47.42 6.08
CA GLY A 160 -25.85 -46.78 7.31
C GLY A 160 -24.75 -45.85 7.90
N VAL A 161 -23.53 -45.87 7.36
CA VAL A 161 -22.39 -45.07 7.83
C VAL A 161 -22.37 -43.70 7.09
N PRO A 162 -22.45 -42.60 7.81
CA PRO A 162 -22.38 -41.27 7.21
C PRO A 162 -20.92 -40.90 6.81
N VAL A 163 -20.77 -40.37 5.61
CA VAL A 163 -19.55 -39.74 5.13
C VAL A 163 -19.91 -38.31 4.75
N VAL A 164 -19.20 -37.35 5.28
CA VAL A 164 -19.39 -35.92 5.00
C VAL A 164 -18.14 -35.31 4.42
N ILE A 165 -18.34 -34.36 3.53
CA ILE A 165 -17.27 -33.59 2.88
C ILE A 165 -17.56 -32.12 3.13
N ASP A 166 -16.66 -31.46 3.84
CA ASP A 166 -16.71 -30.02 4.11
C ASP A 166 -15.87 -29.27 3.08
N GLY A 167 -16.42 -28.24 2.47
CA GLY A 167 -15.73 -27.50 1.43
C GLY A 167 -15.65 -26.00 1.70
N GLY A 168 -14.69 -25.38 1.04
CA GLY A 168 -14.40 -23.96 1.12
C GLY A 168 -13.51 -23.51 -0.02
N ILE A 169 -12.86 -22.36 0.15
CA ILE A 169 -11.90 -21.76 -0.79
C ILE A 169 -10.59 -21.44 -0.06
N GLU A 170 -9.44 -21.63 -0.73
CA GLU A 170 -8.12 -21.23 -0.20
C GLU A 170 -8.04 -19.71 -0.01
N GLU A 171 -7.35 -19.28 1.03
CA GLU A 171 -7.24 -17.87 1.44
C GLU A 171 -6.35 -17.03 0.51
N HIS A 172 -5.38 -17.68 -0.15
CA HIS A 172 -4.34 -17.06 -0.98
C HIS A 172 -4.33 -17.64 -2.39
N PRO A 173 -3.71 -16.96 -3.37
CA PRO A 173 -3.57 -17.50 -4.72
C PRO A 173 -3.00 -18.94 -4.71
N PRO A 174 -3.53 -19.82 -5.55
CA PRO A 174 -4.49 -19.58 -6.64
C PRO A 174 -5.99 -19.67 -6.26
N TYR A 175 -6.35 -19.60 -4.95
CA TYR A 175 -7.73 -19.59 -4.45
C TYR A 175 -8.57 -20.78 -4.93
N ARG A 176 -8.03 -21.99 -4.78
CA ARG A 176 -8.72 -23.22 -5.19
C ARG A 176 -9.87 -23.55 -4.25
N ALA A 177 -10.96 -24.02 -4.80
CA ALA A 177 -11.97 -24.70 -4.01
C ALA A 177 -11.40 -26.03 -3.49
N PHE A 178 -11.77 -26.41 -2.26
CA PHE A 178 -11.35 -27.66 -1.64
C PHE A 178 -12.53 -28.42 -1.04
N GLY A 179 -12.36 -29.74 -0.90
CA GLY A 179 -13.29 -30.62 -0.19
C GLY A 179 -12.52 -31.57 0.73
N ASN A 180 -12.87 -31.59 2.00
CA ASN A 180 -12.18 -32.37 3.03
C ASN A 180 -13.13 -33.39 3.64
N SER A 181 -12.76 -34.67 3.64
CA SER A 181 -13.42 -35.72 4.36
C SER A 181 -12.51 -36.22 5.49
N HIS A 182 -13.00 -36.16 6.71
CA HIS A 182 -12.28 -36.60 7.88
C HIS A 182 -12.84 -37.87 8.45
N LEU A 183 -11.98 -38.74 8.98
CA LEU A 183 -12.34 -39.94 9.70
C LEU A 183 -13.25 -40.88 8.87
N VAL A 184 -12.83 -41.16 7.62
CA VAL A 184 -13.51 -42.17 6.80
C VAL A 184 -13.61 -43.45 7.60
N ALA A 185 -14.81 -44.03 7.66
CA ALA A 185 -15.09 -45.11 8.58
C ALA A 185 -14.31 -46.39 8.25
N GLN A 186 -13.75 -47.01 9.28
CA GLN A 186 -13.26 -48.38 9.23
C GLN A 186 -14.48 -49.32 9.34
N GLY A 187 -14.65 -50.25 8.48
CA GLY A 187 -15.75 -51.19 8.63
C GLY A 187 -16.15 -51.96 7.39
N GLY A 188 -15.41 -51.88 6.36
CA GLY A 188 -15.50 -52.65 5.13
C GLY A 188 -14.39 -52.13 4.22
N PHE A 189 -13.64 -53.06 3.63
CA PHE A 189 -12.55 -52.67 2.78
C PHE A 189 -13.02 -51.74 1.66
N PHE A 190 -12.53 -50.50 1.66
CA PHE A 190 -12.72 -49.52 0.61
C PHE A 190 -11.68 -49.74 -0.49
N TYR A 191 -12.09 -50.09 -1.67
CA TYR A 191 -11.21 -50.32 -2.82
C TYR A 191 -11.17 -49.12 -3.75
N ARG A 192 -12.36 -48.60 -4.10
CA ARG A 192 -12.54 -47.50 -5.04
C ARG A 192 -13.77 -46.66 -4.68
N GLY A 193 -13.66 -45.35 -4.86
CA GLY A 193 -14.78 -44.42 -4.82
C GLY A 193 -14.82 -43.55 -6.07
N GLY A 194 -16.03 -43.39 -6.63
CA GLY A 194 -16.32 -42.44 -7.70
C GLY A 194 -17.42 -41.50 -7.25
N LEU A 195 -17.10 -40.23 -7.00
CA LEU A 195 -18.05 -39.20 -6.65
C LEU A 195 -18.51 -38.50 -7.91
N ASP A 196 -19.73 -38.77 -8.38
CA ASP A 196 -20.38 -38.12 -9.51
C ASP A 196 -21.25 -36.97 -8.97
N LEU A 197 -20.86 -35.73 -9.13
CA LEU A 197 -21.63 -34.53 -8.77
C LEU A 197 -22.23 -33.91 -10.03
N TRP A 198 -23.53 -33.67 -10.02
CA TRP A 198 -24.27 -33.19 -11.19
C TRP A 198 -24.10 -31.66 -11.35
N GLY A 199 -23.90 -31.23 -12.57
CA GLY A 199 -23.77 -29.78 -12.87
C GLY A 199 -25.09 -29.02 -12.71
N ASN A 200 -26.21 -29.66 -13.08
CA ASN A 200 -27.57 -29.18 -12.78
C ASN A 200 -28.34 -30.30 -12.06
N PRO A 201 -28.38 -30.33 -10.73
CA PRO A 201 -28.97 -31.39 -9.96
C PRO A 201 -30.48 -31.61 -10.19
N VAL A 202 -31.18 -30.56 -10.63
CA VAL A 202 -32.63 -30.61 -10.85
C VAL A 202 -33.02 -31.14 -12.23
N SER A 203 -32.06 -31.23 -13.14
CA SER A 203 -32.30 -31.69 -14.50
C SER A 203 -33.02 -33.07 -14.55
N PRO A 204 -34.09 -33.21 -15.33
CA PRO A 204 -34.77 -34.51 -15.54
C PRO A 204 -33.83 -35.60 -16.06
N ALA A 205 -32.71 -35.24 -16.67
CA ALA A 205 -31.73 -36.21 -17.15
C ALA A 205 -31.08 -37.06 -16.03
N HIS A 206 -31.21 -36.65 -14.76
CA HIS A 206 -30.72 -37.36 -13.59
C HIS A 206 -31.82 -38.10 -12.80
N ASP A 207 -33.08 -38.07 -13.25
CA ASP A 207 -34.20 -38.66 -12.50
C ASP A 207 -34.03 -40.19 -12.33
N GLU A 208 -33.46 -40.89 -13.32
CA GLU A 208 -33.20 -42.33 -13.25
C GLU A 208 -32.12 -42.72 -12.23
N GLU A 209 -31.21 -41.79 -11.88
CA GLU A 209 -30.11 -42.01 -10.96
C GLU A 209 -30.38 -41.41 -9.56
N ARG A 210 -31.51 -40.69 -9.39
CA ARG A 210 -31.83 -39.94 -8.17
C ARG A 210 -32.44 -40.86 -7.10
N GLY A 211 -31.77 -40.92 -5.93
CA GLY A 211 -32.28 -41.61 -4.76
C GLY A 211 -32.59 -43.11 -5.03
N GLU A 212 -33.78 -43.55 -4.64
CA GLU A 212 -34.22 -44.94 -4.81
C GLU A 212 -34.43 -45.35 -6.27
N CYS A 213 -34.54 -44.40 -7.20
CA CYS A 213 -34.69 -44.75 -8.62
C CYS A 213 -33.41 -45.32 -9.24
N GLY A 214 -32.24 -45.06 -8.63
CA GLY A 214 -30.98 -45.72 -9.01
C GLY A 214 -30.93 -47.23 -8.65
N THR A 215 -31.76 -47.67 -7.71
CA THR A 215 -31.84 -49.06 -7.25
C THR A 215 -33.14 -49.78 -7.67
N SER A 216 -34.21 -49.03 -7.94
CA SER A 216 -35.54 -49.56 -8.34
C SER A 216 -36.11 -48.70 -9.48
N PRO A 217 -36.07 -49.18 -10.73
CA PRO A 217 -36.45 -48.39 -11.90
C PRO A 217 -37.90 -47.87 -11.85
N GLY A 218 -38.09 -46.61 -11.97
CA GLY A 218 -39.34 -45.89 -12.06
C GLY A 218 -39.13 -44.36 -12.09
N PRO A 219 -38.73 -43.82 -13.25
CA PRO A 219 -38.29 -42.39 -13.37
C PRO A 219 -39.35 -41.38 -12.92
N ASP A 220 -40.66 -41.68 -13.12
CA ASP A 220 -41.76 -40.82 -12.72
C ASP A 220 -41.85 -40.57 -11.18
N LYS A 221 -41.19 -41.38 -10.35
CA LYS A 221 -41.22 -41.30 -8.89
C LYS A 221 -40.14 -40.39 -8.32
N CYS A 222 -39.08 -40.17 -9.04
CA CYS A 222 -37.89 -39.42 -8.55
C CYS A 222 -37.72 -38.07 -9.25
N HIS A 223 -38.72 -37.63 -10.00
CA HIS A 223 -38.73 -36.29 -10.56
C HIS A 223 -38.90 -35.25 -9.47
N VAL A 224 -38.11 -34.18 -9.54
CA VAL A 224 -38.20 -33.02 -8.63
C VAL A 224 -38.63 -31.79 -9.42
N SER A 225 -39.54 -31.00 -8.82
CA SER A 225 -40.12 -29.81 -9.45
C SER A 225 -39.76 -28.56 -8.64
N ILE A 226 -38.48 -28.10 -8.73
CA ILE A 226 -38.01 -26.82 -8.22
C ILE A 226 -37.32 -26.08 -9.35
N ALA A 227 -37.01 -24.78 -9.17
CA ALA A 227 -36.29 -24.00 -10.16
C ALA A 227 -34.92 -24.61 -10.44
N GLU A 228 -34.59 -24.78 -11.71
CA GLU A 228 -33.30 -25.28 -12.13
C GLU A 228 -32.22 -24.21 -11.91
N LYS A 229 -31.17 -24.58 -11.20
CA LYS A 229 -29.95 -23.79 -11.01
C LYS A 229 -28.73 -24.68 -11.11
N PRO A 230 -27.70 -24.25 -11.78
CA PRO A 230 -26.47 -25.04 -11.86
C PRO A 230 -25.77 -25.10 -10.50
N PHE A 231 -25.23 -26.26 -10.17
CA PHE A 231 -24.46 -26.53 -8.97
C PHE A 231 -22.95 -26.39 -9.21
N PHE A 232 -22.46 -26.84 -10.39
CA PHE A 232 -21.08 -26.67 -10.78
C PHE A 232 -20.92 -25.78 -12.02
N MET A 233 -19.85 -25.00 -12.01
CA MET A 233 -19.40 -24.20 -13.14
C MET A 233 -17.92 -24.47 -13.41
N LEU A 234 -17.58 -24.73 -14.67
CA LEU A 234 -16.22 -24.96 -15.13
C LEU A 234 -15.38 -23.68 -15.09
N PRO A 235 -14.06 -23.80 -14.95
CA PRO A 235 -13.15 -22.65 -14.95
C PRO A 235 -13.33 -21.73 -16.14
N ARG A 236 -13.11 -20.44 -15.94
CA ARG A 236 -13.26 -19.38 -16.95
C ARG A 236 -11.94 -18.96 -17.58
N SER A 237 -10.93 -19.80 -17.46
CA SER A 237 -9.58 -19.60 -17.98
C SER A 237 -9.19 -20.74 -18.90
N CYS A 238 -8.47 -20.45 -20.00
CA CYS A 238 -7.92 -21.41 -20.96
C CYS A 238 -6.38 -21.39 -20.92
N THR A 239 -5.78 -21.35 -19.75
CA THR A 239 -4.32 -21.17 -19.58
C THR A 239 -3.57 -22.47 -19.29
N GLY A 240 -4.03 -23.59 -19.77
CA GLY A 240 -3.40 -24.89 -19.64
C GLY A 240 -4.28 -25.93 -18.94
N PRO A 241 -3.74 -27.14 -18.70
CA PRO A 241 -4.48 -28.23 -18.10
C PRO A 241 -4.94 -27.90 -16.68
N LEU A 242 -6.11 -28.41 -16.30
CA LEU A 242 -6.68 -28.22 -15.00
C LEU A 242 -6.04 -29.16 -13.98
N VAL A 243 -5.26 -28.61 -13.06
CA VAL A 243 -4.54 -29.39 -12.05
C VAL A 243 -5.33 -29.47 -10.75
N SER A 244 -5.58 -30.69 -10.29
CA SER A 244 -6.14 -31.00 -8.97
C SER A 244 -5.10 -31.74 -8.12
N GLU A 245 -5.24 -31.66 -6.81
CA GLU A 245 -4.41 -32.37 -5.84
C GLU A 245 -5.29 -33.13 -4.87
N ILE A 246 -4.89 -34.36 -4.53
CA ILE A 246 -5.51 -35.14 -3.45
C ILE A 246 -4.41 -35.51 -2.47
N GLU A 247 -4.66 -35.28 -1.19
CA GLU A 247 -3.83 -35.69 -0.08
C GLU A 247 -4.62 -36.68 0.78
N ALA A 248 -4.04 -37.81 1.12
CA ALA A 248 -4.69 -38.79 1.98
C ALA A 248 -3.70 -39.43 2.95
N ASP A 249 -4.20 -39.75 4.16
CA ASP A 249 -3.48 -40.58 5.14
C ASP A 249 -4.25 -41.87 5.45
N SER A 250 -3.65 -42.75 6.21
CA SER A 250 -4.29 -44.02 6.63
C SER A 250 -4.54 -44.04 8.14
N TRP A 251 -5.44 -44.95 8.55
CA TRP A 251 -5.64 -45.25 9.96
C TRP A 251 -4.43 -45.87 10.64
N GLN A 252 -3.57 -46.51 9.86
CA GLN A 252 -2.34 -47.15 10.32
C GLN A 252 -1.22 -46.11 10.52
N HIS A 253 -1.19 -45.05 9.69
CA HIS A 253 -0.19 -44.00 9.73
C HIS A 253 -0.89 -42.61 9.73
N PRO A 254 -1.61 -42.25 10.83
CA PRO A 254 -2.36 -41.00 10.85
C PRO A 254 -1.43 -39.78 10.86
N GLY A 255 -1.70 -38.84 9.97
CA GLY A 255 -0.90 -37.62 9.80
C GLY A 255 0.26 -37.75 8.81
N GLU A 256 0.51 -38.94 8.27
CA GLU A 256 1.49 -39.15 7.19
C GLU A 256 0.77 -39.08 5.85
N PHE A 257 0.57 -37.87 5.33
CA PHE A 257 -0.17 -37.61 4.10
C PHE A 257 0.69 -37.92 2.86
N LEU A 258 0.10 -38.65 1.93
CA LEU A 258 0.61 -38.83 0.57
C LEU A 258 -0.16 -37.91 -0.38
N SER A 259 0.57 -37.18 -1.22
CA SER A 259 0.01 -36.21 -2.17
C SER A 259 0.07 -36.72 -3.60
N TYR A 260 -1.03 -36.55 -4.32
CA TYR A 260 -1.18 -36.94 -5.72
C TYR A 260 -1.69 -35.72 -6.51
N SER A 261 -0.98 -35.38 -7.59
CA SER A 261 -1.42 -34.35 -8.55
C SER A 261 -1.84 -35.03 -9.85
N PHE A 262 -2.93 -34.57 -10.43
CA PHE A 262 -3.42 -35.04 -11.72
C PHE A 262 -4.02 -33.87 -12.51
N SER A 263 -4.02 -34.05 -13.85
CA SER A 263 -4.47 -33.00 -14.76
C SER A 263 -5.68 -33.49 -15.55
N ALA A 264 -6.72 -32.67 -15.59
CA ALA A 264 -7.83 -32.83 -16.53
C ALA A 264 -7.57 -32.00 -17.81
N GLU A 265 -8.46 -32.18 -18.79
CA GLU A 265 -8.39 -31.49 -20.08
C GLU A 265 -8.41 -29.95 -19.91
N GLU A 266 -7.68 -29.28 -20.80
CA GLU A 266 -7.67 -27.82 -20.87
C GLU A 266 -9.03 -27.27 -21.31
N MET A 267 -9.44 -26.13 -20.70
CA MET A 267 -10.66 -25.45 -21.13
C MET A 267 -10.49 -24.82 -22.51
N THR A 268 -11.59 -24.78 -23.25
CA THR A 268 -11.66 -24.18 -24.59
C THR A 268 -12.77 -23.14 -24.65
N GLY A 269 -12.81 -22.33 -25.72
CA GLY A 269 -13.91 -21.41 -25.97
C GLY A 269 -13.94 -20.17 -25.04
N CYS A 270 -12.84 -19.81 -24.40
CA CYS A 270 -12.75 -18.60 -23.56
C CYS A 270 -13.12 -17.31 -24.30
N SER A 271 -12.92 -17.26 -25.63
CA SER A 271 -13.34 -16.09 -26.44
C SER A 271 -14.86 -15.87 -26.52
N LYS A 272 -15.66 -16.79 -26.01
CA LYS A 272 -17.12 -16.66 -25.95
C LYS A 272 -17.59 -16.04 -24.62
N LEU A 273 -16.72 -15.94 -23.62
CA LEU A 273 -17.09 -15.38 -22.33
C LEU A 273 -17.23 -13.88 -22.44
N ALA A 274 -18.36 -13.34 -22.00
CA ALA A 274 -18.59 -11.92 -21.93
C ALA A 274 -17.66 -11.28 -20.89
N PHE A 275 -17.23 -10.03 -21.14
CA PHE A 275 -16.45 -9.25 -20.18
C PHE A 275 -16.74 -7.77 -20.38
N ALA A 276 -17.60 -7.19 -19.55
CA ALA A 276 -17.99 -5.79 -19.60
C ALA A 276 -18.29 -5.27 -18.18
N PRO A 277 -17.29 -5.23 -17.29
CA PRO A 277 -17.48 -4.68 -15.95
C PRO A 277 -17.69 -3.16 -16.01
N GLU A 278 -18.52 -2.63 -15.13
CA GLU A 278 -18.80 -1.20 -14.97
C GLU A 278 -18.26 -0.69 -13.66
N ILE A 279 -17.84 0.59 -13.62
CA ILE A 279 -17.36 1.21 -12.39
C ILE A 279 -18.15 2.49 -12.07
N ASP A 280 -18.31 2.77 -10.77
CA ASP A 280 -18.70 4.06 -10.25
C ASP A 280 -17.71 4.52 -9.18
N SER A 281 -17.17 5.72 -9.34
CA SER A 281 -16.13 6.27 -8.48
C SER A 281 -16.51 7.66 -8.02
N ARG A 282 -16.58 7.87 -6.69
CA ARG A 282 -17.03 9.14 -6.10
C ARG A 282 -16.17 9.49 -4.89
N LEU A 283 -15.79 10.76 -4.79
CA LEU A 283 -15.22 11.30 -3.56
C LEU A 283 -16.33 11.59 -2.52
N SER A 284 -15.96 11.52 -1.23
CA SER A 284 -16.90 11.83 -0.16
C SER A 284 -17.18 13.34 -0.01
N THR A 285 -16.43 14.21 -0.72
CA THR A 285 -16.64 15.64 -0.78
C THR A 285 -16.61 16.15 -2.23
N ASP A 286 -17.36 17.17 -2.51
CA ASP A 286 -17.33 17.94 -3.76
C ASP A 286 -16.60 19.29 -3.63
N GLN A 287 -15.86 19.48 -2.52
CA GLN A 287 -15.06 20.66 -2.24
C GLN A 287 -13.62 20.48 -2.73
N ALA A 288 -13.01 21.54 -3.24
CA ALA A 288 -11.62 21.59 -3.66
C ALA A 288 -10.65 21.50 -2.47
N GLU A 289 -9.47 20.95 -2.70
CA GLU A 289 -8.33 20.82 -1.76
C GLU A 289 -8.77 20.45 -0.32
N SER A 290 -9.56 19.41 -0.22
CA SER A 290 -10.16 18.97 1.05
C SER A 290 -9.81 17.50 1.33
N PRO A 291 -9.66 17.11 2.61
CA PRO A 291 -9.51 15.71 2.95
C PRO A 291 -10.74 14.92 2.48
N THR A 292 -10.54 13.80 1.80
CA THR A 292 -11.63 13.02 1.20
C THR A 292 -11.44 11.51 1.32
N GLY A 293 -12.53 10.79 1.55
CA GLY A 293 -12.66 9.38 1.25
C GLY A 293 -12.96 9.18 -0.24
N LEU A 294 -13.01 7.92 -0.65
CA LEU A 294 -13.38 7.47 -1.98
C LEU A 294 -14.33 6.27 -1.84
N SER A 295 -15.47 6.31 -2.52
CA SER A 295 -16.25 5.11 -2.83
C SER A 295 -15.93 4.67 -4.24
N PHE A 296 -15.59 3.40 -4.40
CA PHE A 296 -15.35 2.76 -5.68
C PHE A 296 -16.20 1.51 -5.76
N ASP A 297 -17.17 1.52 -6.65
CA ASP A 297 -18.08 0.43 -6.92
C ASP A 297 -17.70 -0.21 -8.27
N LEU A 298 -17.75 -1.54 -8.33
CA LEU A 298 -17.45 -2.33 -9.52
C LEU A 298 -18.55 -3.38 -9.70
N ASP A 299 -19.27 -3.30 -10.78
CA ASP A 299 -20.39 -4.15 -11.13
C ASP A 299 -20.02 -5.12 -12.25
N VAL A 300 -20.36 -6.38 -12.07
CA VAL A 300 -20.19 -7.43 -13.07
C VAL A 300 -21.54 -8.11 -13.32
N THR A 301 -22.03 -7.99 -14.53
CA THR A 301 -23.26 -8.66 -14.97
C THR A 301 -22.92 -10.03 -15.56
N ASP A 302 -23.42 -11.11 -14.95
CA ASP A 302 -23.21 -12.47 -15.39
C ASP A 302 -24.53 -13.24 -15.51
N HIS A 303 -25.13 -13.21 -16.69
CA HIS A 303 -26.39 -13.90 -16.98
C HIS A 303 -26.24 -15.41 -17.14
N GLY A 304 -25.03 -15.89 -17.40
CA GLY A 304 -24.75 -17.33 -17.59
C GLY A 304 -24.50 -18.09 -16.31
N LEU A 305 -24.15 -17.40 -15.22
CA LEU A 305 -23.76 -18.01 -13.96
C LEU A 305 -24.88 -18.85 -13.31
N GLU A 306 -26.10 -18.36 -13.34
CA GLU A 306 -27.29 -19.05 -12.77
C GLU A 306 -28.19 -19.70 -13.81
N SER A 307 -27.81 -19.70 -15.09
CA SER A 307 -28.57 -20.32 -16.19
C SER A 307 -27.97 -21.69 -16.52
N PRO A 308 -28.73 -22.79 -16.41
CA PRO A 308 -28.23 -24.15 -16.67
C PRO A 308 -27.58 -24.35 -18.04
N ASP A 309 -28.12 -23.71 -19.08
CA ASP A 309 -27.61 -23.75 -20.46
C ASP A 309 -26.68 -22.56 -20.79
N GLY A 310 -26.40 -21.70 -19.80
CA GLY A 310 -25.63 -20.50 -19.96
C GLY A 310 -24.13 -20.75 -20.04
N VAL A 311 -23.40 -19.73 -20.51
CA VAL A 311 -21.95 -19.62 -20.38
C VAL A 311 -21.68 -18.39 -19.56
N ALA A 312 -20.99 -18.56 -18.44
CA ALA A 312 -20.73 -17.49 -17.49
C ALA A 312 -19.77 -16.44 -18.07
N ALA A 313 -19.84 -15.21 -17.55
CA ALA A 313 -18.93 -14.14 -17.89
C ALA A 313 -17.53 -14.41 -17.30
N SER A 314 -16.48 -13.79 -17.85
CA SER A 314 -15.11 -13.95 -17.32
C SER A 314 -14.93 -13.24 -16.00
N ASP A 315 -14.19 -13.85 -15.08
CA ASP A 315 -13.68 -13.17 -13.89
C ASP A 315 -12.57 -12.16 -14.23
N ILE A 316 -12.36 -11.21 -13.32
CA ILE A 316 -11.29 -10.22 -13.43
C ILE A 316 -9.99 -10.81 -12.86
N LYS A 317 -8.94 -10.87 -13.69
CA LYS A 317 -7.61 -11.33 -13.29
C LYS A 317 -6.78 -10.20 -12.67
N LYS A 318 -6.86 -9.02 -13.27
CA LYS A 318 -6.09 -7.84 -12.87
C LYS A 318 -6.93 -6.58 -13.04
N VAL A 319 -6.77 -5.64 -12.13
CA VAL A 319 -7.34 -4.30 -12.25
C VAL A 319 -6.27 -3.24 -11.99
N VAL A 320 -6.20 -2.24 -12.87
CA VAL A 320 -5.38 -1.05 -12.74
C VAL A 320 -6.32 0.14 -12.65
N THR A 321 -6.47 0.71 -11.47
CA THR A 321 -7.31 1.88 -11.23
C THR A 321 -6.45 3.13 -11.24
N ILE A 322 -6.71 4.04 -12.16
CA ILE A 322 -6.03 5.31 -12.33
C ILE A 322 -6.98 6.41 -11.83
N LEU A 323 -6.66 6.98 -10.66
CA LEU A 323 -7.41 8.13 -10.17
C LEU A 323 -7.08 9.36 -11.02
N PRO A 324 -7.99 10.35 -11.16
CA PRO A 324 -7.72 11.55 -11.93
C PRO A 324 -6.58 12.37 -11.32
N GLU A 325 -5.86 13.12 -12.15
CA GLU A 325 -4.90 14.11 -11.67
C GLU A 325 -5.58 15.07 -10.68
N GLY A 326 -4.87 15.40 -9.60
CA GLY A 326 -5.38 16.22 -8.51
C GLY A 326 -5.96 15.43 -7.34
N VAL A 327 -6.38 14.17 -7.54
CA VAL A 327 -6.66 13.26 -6.42
C VAL A 327 -5.34 12.63 -5.98
N THR A 328 -4.89 12.98 -4.78
CA THR A 328 -3.56 12.62 -4.29
C THR A 328 -3.61 12.07 -2.87
N ALA A 329 -2.50 11.44 -2.43
CA ALA A 329 -2.40 10.97 -1.05
C ALA A 329 -2.34 12.16 -0.06
N ASN A 330 -3.01 12.00 1.07
CA ASN A 330 -3.06 13.01 2.13
C ASN A 330 -1.94 12.79 3.16
N PRO A 331 -0.93 13.66 3.26
CA PRO A 331 0.11 13.55 4.28
C PRO A 331 -0.43 13.54 5.71
N SER A 332 -1.56 14.20 5.96
CA SER A 332 -2.18 14.28 7.29
C SER A 332 -2.61 12.92 7.85
N GLN A 333 -2.81 11.92 6.99
CA GLN A 333 -3.16 10.57 7.44
C GLN A 333 -2.03 9.84 8.20
N ALA A 334 -0.77 10.25 7.98
CA ALA A 334 0.40 9.55 8.51
C ALA A 334 0.43 9.53 10.04
N GLU A 335 -0.08 10.57 10.70
CA GLU A 335 -0.10 10.64 12.16
C GLU A 335 -1.13 9.69 12.78
N GLY A 336 -0.66 8.77 13.61
CA GLY A 336 -1.46 7.73 14.23
C GLY A 336 -1.79 6.54 13.33
N LEU A 337 -1.30 6.51 12.09
CA LEU A 337 -1.40 5.37 11.20
C LEU A 337 -0.39 4.29 11.61
N ALA A 338 -0.85 3.04 11.72
CA ALA A 338 0.01 1.86 11.78
C ALA A 338 0.11 1.21 10.39
N THR A 339 0.92 0.17 10.27
CA THR A 339 0.99 -0.67 9.08
C THR A 339 0.69 -2.12 9.42
N CYS A 340 0.18 -2.86 8.46
CA CYS A 340 0.07 -4.30 8.53
C CYS A 340 1.32 -4.94 7.92
N SER A 341 2.04 -5.75 8.69
CA SER A 341 3.16 -6.53 8.18
C SER A 341 2.66 -7.84 7.57
N GLU A 342 3.49 -8.51 6.76
CA GLU A 342 3.17 -9.86 6.27
C GLU A 342 2.95 -10.87 7.41
N ALA A 343 3.64 -10.69 8.55
CA ALA A 343 3.43 -11.54 9.72
C ALA A 343 2.07 -11.28 10.38
N ASP A 344 1.59 -10.03 10.36
CA ASP A 344 0.26 -9.69 10.81
C ASP A 344 -0.81 -10.25 9.87
N LEU A 345 -0.59 -10.11 8.55
CA LEU A 345 -1.49 -10.62 7.53
C LEU A 345 -1.67 -12.14 7.62
N ARG A 346 -0.59 -12.89 7.90
CA ARG A 346 -0.65 -14.35 8.10
C ARG A 346 -1.42 -14.78 9.35
N ARG A 347 -1.70 -13.88 10.29
CA ARG A 347 -2.58 -14.13 11.44
C ARG A 347 -4.05 -13.83 11.15
N GLU A 348 -4.33 -13.20 9.98
CA GLU A 348 -5.70 -13.03 9.54
C GLU A 348 -6.31 -14.40 9.24
N SER A 349 -7.53 -14.61 9.71
CA SER A 349 -8.35 -15.78 9.43
C SER A 349 -9.82 -15.39 9.34
N SER A 350 -10.66 -16.27 8.88
CA SER A 350 -12.12 -16.05 8.83
C SER A 350 -12.71 -15.64 10.18
N SER A 351 -12.14 -16.11 11.28
CA SER A 351 -12.61 -15.88 12.65
C SER A 351 -11.82 -14.86 13.47
N SER A 352 -10.70 -14.32 12.93
CA SER A 352 -9.91 -13.31 13.63
C SER A 352 -10.71 -12.03 13.86
N LYS A 353 -10.62 -11.49 15.09
CA LYS A 353 -11.26 -10.22 15.44
C LYS A 353 -10.47 -9.03 14.88
N PRO A 354 -11.11 -7.85 14.73
CA PRO A 354 -10.41 -6.65 14.35
C PRO A 354 -9.17 -6.41 15.20
N GLY A 355 -8.00 -6.26 14.55
CA GLY A 355 -6.71 -6.01 15.19
C GLY A 355 -5.93 -7.25 15.68
N GLU A 356 -6.48 -8.47 15.62
CA GLU A 356 -5.75 -9.71 15.93
C GLU A 356 -4.75 -10.11 14.83
N GLY A 357 -5.10 -9.81 13.58
CA GLY A 357 -4.19 -9.87 12.43
C GLY A 357 -3.59 -8.50 12.14
N CYS A 358 -4.04 -7.84 11.04
CA CYS A 358 -3.66 -6.46 10.75
C CYS A 358 -4.12 -5.51 11.86
N PRO A 359 -3.25 -4.62 12.38
CA PRO A 359 -3.65 -3.61 13.35
C PRO A 359 -4.82 -2.75 12.85
N GLU A 360 -5.83 -2.49 13.66
CA GLU A 360 -6.97 -1.65 13.27
C GLU A 360 -6.54 -0.23 12.85
N ALA A 361 -5.45 0.29 13.45
CA ALA A 361 -4.88 1.58 13.05
C ALA A 361 -4.24 1.57 11.65
N SER A 362 -4.03 0.42 11.02
CA SER A 362 -3.57 0.30 9.62
C SER A 362 -4.71 0.27 8.61
N LYS A 363 -5.96 0.17 9.08
CA LYS A 363 -7.15 0.10 8.24
C LYS A 363 -7.50 1.47 7.66
N ILE A 364 -7.51 1.58 6.36
CA ILE A 364 -7.83 2.82 5.63
C ILE A 364 -9.17 2.78 4.92
N GLY A 365 -9.82 1.61 4.88
CA GLY A 365 -11.11 1.45 4.22
C GLY A 365 -11.82 0.15 4.57
N THR A 366 -13.04 0.02 4.07
CA THR A 366 -13.87 -1.17 4.15
C THR A 366 -14.15 -1.71 2.76
N VAL A 367 -14.36 -3.02 2.68
CA VAL A 367 -14.68 -3.74 1.45
C VAL A 367 -15.98 -4.52 1.64
N GLU A 368 -16.86 -4.48 0.66
CA GLU A 368 -18.07 -5.30 0.57
C GLU A 368 -18.09 -5.99 -0.79
N VAL A 369 -18.42 -7.28 -0.80
CA VAL A 369 -18.51 -8.11 -2.01
C VAL A 369 -19.82 -8.87 -1.99
N GLU A 370 -20.62 -8.70 -3.04
CA GLU A 370 -21.83 -9.50 -3.24
C GLU A 370 -21.55 -10.64 -4.22
N THR A 371 -21.94 -11.85 -3.83
CA THR A 371 -21.88 -13.03 -4.70
C THR A 371 -23.24 -13.74 -4.73
N PRO A 372 -23.76 -14.11 -5.92
CA PRO A 372 -25.03 -14.84 -6.01
C PRO A 372 -24.95 -16.30 -5.56
N LEU A 373 -23.75 -16.83 -5.34
CA LEU A 373 -23.51 -18.24 -5.05
C LEU A 373 -23.70 -18.63 -3.57
N LEU A 374 -23.84 -17.67 -2.66
CA LEU A 374 -23.94 -17.91 -1.23
C LEU A 374 -25.29 -17.41 -0.69
N GLU A 375 -25.80 -18.06 0.37
CA GLU A 375 -27.01 -17.58 1.06
C GLU A 375 -26.77 -16.21 1.69
N GLU A 376 -25.65 -16.05 2.39
CA GLU A 376 -25.17 -14.76 2.84
C GLU A 376 -24.46 -14.06 1.66
N LYS A 377 -25.23 -13.37 0.85
CA LYS A 377 -24.76 -12.75 -0.39
C LYS A 377 -23.68 -11.70 -0.18
N LEU A 378 -23.64 -11.04 0.97
CA LEU A 378 -22.77 -9.91 1.27
C LEU A 378 -21.60 -10.32 2.18
N LEU A 379 -20.42 -10.40 1.62
CA LEU A 379 -19.16 -10.60 2.34
C LEU A 379 -18.56 -9.23 2.69
N LYS A 380 -17.93 -9.12 3.86
CA LYS A 380 -17.34 -7.86 4.35
C LYS A 380 -15.86 -8.00 4.64
N GLY A 381 -15.15 -6.89 4.53
CA GLY A 381 -13.71 -6.89 4.73
C GLY A 381 -13.09 -5.54 5.05
N GLY A 382 -11.78 -5.50 4.99
CA GLY A 382 -11.00 -4.31 5.24
C GLY A 382 -9.89 -4.10 4.22
N LEU A 383 -9.52 -2.84 4.07
CA LEU A 383 -8.35 -2.42 3.30
C LEU A 383 -7.32 -1.83 4.25
N PHE A 384 -6.12 -2.37 4.23
CA PHE A 384 -5.05 -2.03 5.17
C PHE A 384 -3.81 -1.55 4.44
N ILE A 385 -3.09 -0.57 5.02
CA ILE A 385 -1.77 -0.16 4.54
C ILE A 385 -0.74 -1.21 4.95
N ALA A 386 0.00 -1.73 3.98
CA ALA A 386 1.13 -2.62 4.19
C ALA A 386 2.37 -1.85 4.69
N THR A 387 3.31 -2.55 5.32
CA THR A 387 4.56 -1.94 5.78
C THR A 387 5.39 -1.44 4.59
N PRO A 388 5.77 -0.13 4.54
CA PRO A 388 6.56 0.43 3.46
C PRO A 388 7.85 -0.35 3.22
N HIS A 389 8.17 -0.62 1.95
CA HIS A 389 9.35 -1.35 1.47
C HIS A 389 9.52 -2.79 2.01
N LYS A 390 8.70 -3.23 2.97
CA LYS A 390 8.65 -4.59 3.53
C LYS A 390 7.29 -5.22 3.23
N ASN A 391 6.90 -5.18 1.99
CA ASN A 391 5.70 -5.77 1.41
C ASN A 391 6.08 -6.56 0.15
N PRO A 392 5.21 -7.40 -0.41
CA PRO A 392 5.53 -8.26 -1.54
C PRO A 392 6.08 -7.54 -2.77
N PHE A 393 5.77 -6.25 -2.92
CA PHE A 393 6.17 -5.43 -4.07
C PHE A 393 7.42 -4.57 -3.80
N GLY A 394 7.91 -4.48 -2.55
CA GLY A 394 9.02 -3.61 -2.16
C GLY A 394 8.74 -2.11 -2.31
N THR A 395 7.48 -1.70 -2.46
CA THR A 395 7.06 -0.31 -2.74
C THR A 395 6.79 0.48 -1.47
N LEU A 396 6.78 1.82 -1.60
CA LEU A 396 6.40 2.72 -0.51
C LEU A 396 4.94 2.51 -0.10
N LEU A 397 4.04 2.35 -1.06
CA LEU A 397 2.62 2.16 -0.84
C LEU A 397 2.20 0.79 -1.38
N ALA A 398 1.72 -0.07 -0.50
CA ALA A 398 1.06 -1.31 -0.82
C ALA A 398 -0.16 -1.51 0.09
N LEU A 399 -1.10 -2.30 -0.38
CA LEU A 399 -2.40 -2.50 0.26
C LEU A 399 -2.67 -3.99 0.43
N TYR A 400 -3.22 -4.36 1.57
CA TYR A 400 -3.80 -5.67 1.82
C TYR A 400 -5.31 -5.53 1.93
N MET A 401 -6.02 -6.30 1.13
CA MET A 401 -7.46 -6.40 1.14
C MET A 401 -7.87 -7.76 1.70
N THR A 402 -8.71 -7.76 2.72
CA THR A 402 -9.27 -9.00 3.27
C THR A 402 -10.78 -9.00 3.10
N ILE A 403 -11.36 -10.14 2.75
CA ILE A 403 -12.79 -10.36 2.60
C ILE A 403 -13.15 -11.59 3.43
N LYS A 404 -14.06 -11.46 4.41
CA LYS A 404 -14.30 -12.48 5.41
C LYS A 404 -15.77 -12.82 5.58
N SER A 405 -16.04 -14.09 5.88
CA SER A 405 -17.25 -14.57 6.50
C SER A 405 -16.91 -15.65 7.54
N PRO A 406 -16.97 -15.35 8.83
CA PRO A 406 -16.75 -16.35 9.89
C PRO A 406 -17.72 -17.53 9.81
N GLU A 407 -18.96 -17.27 9.42
CA GLU A 407 -20.00 -18.29 9.32
C GLU A 407 -19.71 -19.29 8.20
N LEU A 408 -19.19 -18.80 7.07
CA LEU A 408 -18.84 -19.60 5.91
C LEU A 408 -17.37 -20.08 5.91
N GLY A 409 -16.57 -19.70 6.91
CA GLY A 409 -15.14 -20.02 6.95
C GLY A 409 -14.33 -19.37 5.83
N ILE A 410 -14.85 -18.32 5.21
CA ILE A 410 -14.21 -17.64 4.09
C ILE A 410 -13.25 -16.57 4.63
N ASN A 411 -12.02 -16.59 4.14
CA ASN A 411 -11.05 -15.50 4.28
C ASN A 411 -10.26 -15.41 2.96
N ILE A 412 -10.52 -14.37 2.18
CA ILE A 412 -9.81 -14.11 0.92
C ILE A 412 -8.89 -12.91 1.14
N VAL A 413 -7.62 -13.10 0.85
CA VAL A 413 -6.59 -12.07 0.98
C VAL A 413 -6.07 -11.71 -0.39
N SER A 414 -6.20 -10.44 -0.79
CA SER A 414 -5.65 -9.93 -2.04
C SER A 414 -4.66 -8.82 -1.76
N GLU A 415 -3.55 -8.82 -2.47
CA GLU A 415 -2.45 -7.89 -2.32
C GLU A 415 -2.38 -6.97 -3.53
N GLY A 416 -2.13 -5.69 -3.29
CA GLY A 416 -2.01 -4.69 -4.34
C GLY A 416 -0.98 -3.63 -3.99
N ARG A 417 -0.52 -2.91 -5.00
CA ARG A 417 0.40 -1.78 -4.84
C ARG A 417 -0.21 -0.49 -5.35
N VAL A 418 0.24 0.62 -4.80
CA VAL A 418 -0.14 1.95 -5.26
C VAL A 418 1.11 2.68 -5.73
N GLU A 419 1.08 3.17 -6.95
CA GLU A 419 2.15 3.95 -7.55
C GLU A 419 1.71 5.41 -7.65
N PRO A 420 2.27 6.30 -6.82
CA PRO A 420 2.09 7.72 -7.02
C PRO A 420 3.03 8.21 -8.14
N ASP A 421 2.51 8.99 -9.07
CA ASP A 421 3.32 9.64 -10.10
C ASP A 421 4.29 10.65 -9.44
N PRO A 422 5.60 10.57 -9.73
CA PRO A 422 6.59 11.40 -9.05
C PRO A 422 6.50 12.90 -9.37
N LYS A 423 5.74 13.29 -10.38
CA LYS A 423 5.59 14.69 -10.79
C LYS A 423 4.24 15.28 -10.43
N THR A 424 3.17 14.50 -10.57
CA THR A 424 1.79 14.99 -10.38
C THR A 424 1.17 14.51 -9.07
N GLY A 425 1.72 13.44 -8.48
CA GLY A 425 1.12 12.76 -7.33
C GLY A 425 -0.12 11.94 -7.68
N GLN A 426 -0.45 11.78 -8.97
CA GLN A 426 -1.55 10.94 -9.44
C GLN A 426 -1.37 9.51 -8.93
N LEU A 427 -2.42 8.91 -8.40
CA LEU A 427 -2.37 7.58 -7.82
C LEU A 427 -2.85 6.52 -8.82
N ILE A 428 -2.05 5.46 -8.97
CA ILE A 428 -2.36 4.28 -9.76
C ILE A 428 -2.36 3.07 -8.82
N ALA A 429 -3.53 2.48 -8.58
CA ALA A 429 -3.67 1.28 -7.77
C ALA A 429 -3.72 0.04 -8.67
N ILE A 430 -2.94 -0.98 -8.33
CA ILE A 430 -2.78 -2.21 -9.14
C ILE A 430 -3.01 -3.42 -8.25
N PHE A 431 -4.03 -4.22 -8.59
CA PHE A 431 -4.31 -5.52 -8.00
C PHE A 431 -4.26 -6.59 -9.10
N GLY A 432 -3.77 -7.76 -8.79
CA GLY A 432 -3.65 -8.87 -9.74
C GLY A 432 -2.32 -8.88 -10.50
N GLU A 433 -1.21 -8.47 -9.88
CA GLU A 433 0.13 -8.66 -10.40
C GLU A 433 0.47 -10.17 -10.51
N PRO A 434 1.43 -10.56 -11.38
CA PRO A 434 1.85 -11.96 -11.50
C PRO A 434 2.25 -12.56 -10.14
N GLY A 435 1.63 -13.68 -9.79
CA GLY A 435 1.76 -14.34 -8.48
C GLY A 435 0.85 -13.80 -7.37
N HIS A 436 0.10 -12.73 -7.65
CA HIS A 436 -0.88 -12.10 -6.76
C HIS A 436 -2.20 -11.81 -7.52
N GLU A 437 -2.53 -12.67 -8.49
CA GLU A 437 -3.72 -12.55 -9.32
C GLU A 437 -4.99 -12.55 -8.46
N LEU A 438 -6.03 -11.86 -8.93
CA LEU A 438 -7.34 -11.86 -8.28
C LEU A 438 -8.01 -13.24 -8.40
N PRO A 439 -8.89 -13.60 -7.45
CA PRO A 439 -9.55 -14.92 -7.46
C PRO A 439 -10.41 -15.13 -8.70
N GLN A 440 -10.44 -16.37 -9.20
CA GLN A 440 -11.44 -16.83 -10.17
C GLN A 440 -12.72 -17.21 -9.41
N ALA A 441 -13.37 -16.23 -8.81
CA ALA A 441 -14.57 -16.40 -8.01
C ALA A 441 -15.61 -15.36 -8.42
N PRO A 442 -16.83 -15.77 -8.80
CA PRO A 442 -17.84 -14.86 -9.30
C PRO A 442 -18.39 -13.96 -8.21
N PHE A 443 -18.52 -12.67 -8.55
CA PHE A 443 -19.22 -11.68 -7.77
C PHE A 443 -20.08 -10.81 -8.69
N SER A 444 -21.15 -10.24 -8.18
CA SER A 444 -22.00 -9.30 -8.89
C SER A 444 -21.66 -7.84 -8.60
N HIS A 445 -21.28 -7.57 -7.36
CA HIS A 445 -20.96 -6.22 -6.92
C HIS A 445 -19.79 -6.22 -5.94
N PHE A 446 -18.84 -5.31 -6.15
CA PHE A 446 -17.72 -5.04 -5.26
C PHE A 446 -17.73 -3.57 -4.89
N ARG A 447 -17.67 -3.25 -3.61
CA ARG A 447 -17.58 -1.89 -3.09
C ARG A 447 -16.35 -1.73 -2.21
N LEU A 448 -15.56 -0.71 -2.50
CA LEU A 448 -14.49 -0.22 -1.66
C LEU A 448 -14.85 1.17 -1.16
N HIS A 449 -14.79 1.37 0.15
CA HIS A 449 -15.02 2.66 0.77
C HIS A 449 -13.85 3.05 1.65
N PHE A 450 -13.11 4.11 1.27
CA PHE A 450 -12.04 4.68 2.10
C PHE A 450 -12.63 5.49 3.25
N ARG A 451 -11.95 5.44 4.40
CA ARG A 451 -12.33 6.20 5.58
C ARG A 451 -12.40 7.70 5.30
N GLU A 452 -13.32 8.36 5.97
CA GLU A 452 -13.57 9.80 5.86
C GLU A 452 -12.99 10.57 7.05
N GLY A 453 -13.11 11.92 7.02
CA GLY A 453 -12.69 12.83 8.08
C GLY A 453 -11.39 13.57 7.79
N GLY A 454 -10.90 14.35 8.75
CA GLY A 454 -9.74 15.23 8.57
C GLY A 454 -8.42 14.53 8.27
N ARG A 455 -8.33 13.23 8.56
CA ARG A 455 -7.19 12.33 8.25
C ARG A 455 -7.58 11.24 7.26
N SER A 456 -8.52 11.54 6.36
CA SER A 456 -8.85 10.64 5.25
C SER A 456 -7.63 10.42 4.34
N PRO A 457 -7.55 9.26 3.65
CA PRO A 457 -6.36 8.89 2.88
C PRO A 457 -6.05 9.79 1.71
N LEU A 458 -7.05 10.49 1.16
CA LEU A 458 -6.93 11.25 -0.08
C LEU A 458 -7.19 12.74 0.13
N ILE A 459 -6.73 13.53 -0.84
CA ILE A 459 -7.05 14.94 -1.03
C ILE A 459 -7.82 15.05 -2.34
N SER A 460 -8.91 15.82 -2.35
CA SER A 460 -9.65 16.19 -3.55
C SER A 460 -8.85 17.18 -4.42
N PRO A 461 -9.12 17.26 -5.73
CA PRO A 461 -8.48 18.22 -6.63
C PRO A 461 -8.55 19.65 -6.11
N SER A 462 -7.51 20.43 -6.38
CA SER A 462 -7.42 21.85 -5.94
C SER A 462 -8.35 22.79 -6.70
N THR A 463 -8.86 22.36 -7.86
CA THR A 463 -9.72 23.18 -8.73
C THR A 463 -11.08 22.54 -8.92
N CYS A 464 -12.11 23.37 -9.16
CA CYS A 464 -13.41 22.88 -9.55
C CYS A 464 -13.40 22.37 -11.00
N GLY A 465 -14.20 21.35 -11.27
CA GLY A 465 -14.30 20.74 -12.59
C GLY A 465 -14.75 19.29 -12.56
N THR A 466 -14.79 18.67 -13.72
CA THR A 466 -15.12 17.25 -13.88
C THR A 466 -13.84 16.42 -13.93
N TYR A 467 -13.80 15.37 -13.13
CA TYR A 467 -12.67 14.48 -12.99
C TYR A 467 -13.06 13.04 -13.30
N THR A 468 -12.22 12.31 -14.01
CA THR A 468 -12.54 10.96 -14.49
C THR A 468 -11.56 9.93 -13.94
N THR A 469 -12.10 8.95 -13.22
CA THR A 469 -11.39 7.71 -12.82
C THR A 469 -11.45 6.73 -13.98
N ARG A 470 -10.36 6.03 -14.23
CA ARG A 470 -10.25 4.98 -15.26
C ARG A 470 -9.87 3.66 -14.59
N ALA A 471 -10.53 2.58 -14.95
CA ALA A 471 -10.15 1.23 -14.54
C ALA A 471 -9.84 0.40 -15.79
N ILE A 472 -8.62 -0.11 -15.86
CA ILE A 472 -8.15 -1.02 -16.93
C ILE A 472 -8.13 -2.41 -16.34
N MET A 473 -8.98 -3.29 -16.84
CA MET A 473 -9.20 -4.63 -16.33
C MET A 473 -8.79 -5.68 -17.33
N THR A 474 -8.13 -6.73 -16.83
CA THR A 474 -7.71 -7.90 -17.62
C THR A 474 -8.58 -9.10 -17.22
N PRO A 475 -9.29 -9.74 -18.15
CA PRO A 475 -10.08 -10.94 -17.87
C PRO A 475 -9.23 -12.20 -17.73
N TRP A 476 -9.67 -13.16 -16.93
CA TRP A 476 -9.07 -14.49 -16.87
C TRP A 476 -9.23 -15.27 -18.20
N ALA A 477 -10.34 -15.04 -18.91
CA ALA A 477 -10.61 -15.71 -20.17
C ALA A 477 -9.66 -15.33 -21.29
N ASN A 478 -9.10 -14.11 -21.27
CA ASN A 478 -8.15 -13.62 -22.26
C ASN A 478 -7.14 -12.66 -21.61
N PRO A 479 -6.09 -13.19 -20.96
CA PRO A 479 -5.09 -12.38 -20.26
C PRO A 479 -4.31 -11.40 -21.13
N ASP A 480 -4.34 -11.56 -22.44
CA ASP A 480 -3.66 -10.65 -23.39
C ASP A 480 -4.54 -9.46 -23.81
N SER A 481 -5.80 -9.42 -23.39
CA SER A 481 -6.72 -8.32 -23.66
C SER A 481 -6.99 -7.48 -22.41
N THR A 482 -7.37 -6.23 -22.65
CA THR A 482 -7.79 -5.32 -21.57
C THR A 482 -9.13 -4.68 -21.93
N TYR A 483 -9.90 -4.39 -20.90
CA TYR A 483 -11.15 -3.65 -20.99
C TYR A 483 -11.03 -2.39 -20.13
N GLU A 484 -11.47 -1.24 -20.65
CA GLU A 484 -11.44 0.02 -19.93
C GLU A 484 -12.86 0.48 -19.58
N ALA A 485 -13.09 0.73 -18.29
CA ALA A 485 -14.27 1.39 -17.78
C ALA A 485 -13.88 2.74 -17.16
N THR A 486 -14.81 3.70 -17.22
CA THR A 486 -14.60 5.06 -16.69
C THR A 486 -15.79 5.52 -15.87
N SER A 487 -15.52 6.31 -14.83
CA SER A 487 -16.52 7.00 -14.03
C SER A 487 -16.08 8.44 -13.76
N SER A 488 -16.99 9.39 -13.80
CA SER A 488 -16.69 10.81 -13.61
C SER A 488 -17.48 11.40 -12.44
N PHE A 489 -16.80 12.26 -11.69
CA PHE A 489 -17.40 13.05 -10.62
C PHE A 489 -17.04 14.54 -10.76
N GLU A 490 -17.75 15.42 -10.04
CA GLU A 490 -17.54 16.86 -10.11
C GLU A 490 -17.10 17.43 -8.77
N ILE A 491 -16.09 18.29 -8.79
CA ILE A 491 -15.78 19.24 -7.71
C ILE A 491 -16.53 20.53 -7.98
N LYS A 492 -17.51 20.85 -7.13
CA LYS A 492 -18.49 21.94 -7.36
C LYS A 492 -18.22 23.17 -6.54
N HIS A 493 -17.49 23.03 -5.45
CA HIS A 493 -17.24 24.07 -4.48
C HIS A 493 -15.75 24.30 -4.26
N GLY A 494 -15.36 25.53 -4.01
CA GLY A 494 -14.03 25.87 -3.52
C GLY A 494 -13.84 25.35 -2.09
N VAL A 495 -12.66 25.62 -1.54
CA VAL A 495 -12.28 25.19 -0.18
C VAL A 495 -13.32 25.65 0.85
N GLY A 496 -13.68 24.74 1.76
CA GLY A 496 -14.65 25.00 2.83
C GLY A 496 -16.08 25.28 2.35
N GLY A 497 -16.42 24.85 1.12
CA GLY A 497 -17.76 25.05 0.53
C GLY A 497 -17.96 26.44 -0.07
N GLY A 498 -16.91 27.22 -0.22
CA GLY A 498 -16.95 28.53 -0.87
C GLY A 498 -17.15 28.44 -2.39
N PRO A 499 -17.25 29.60 -3.07
CA PRO A 499 -17.32 29.60 -4.54
C PRO A 499 -16.02 29.08 -5.15
N CYS A 500 -16.11 28.50 -6.33
CA CYS A 500 -14.94 28.11 -7.11
C CYS A 500 -14.07 29.34 -7.44
N PRO A 501 -12.78 29.34 -7.09
CA PRO A 501 -11.92 30.47 -7.39
C PRO A 501 -11.63 30.55 -8.89
N HIS A 502 -11.49 31.79 -9.39
CA HIS A 502 -10.94 32.03 -10.73
C HIS A 502 -9.39 32.05 -10.65
N GLY A 503 -8.75 30.93 -10.87
CA GLY A 503 -7.32 30.71 -10.62
C GLY A 503 -7.05 30.32 -9.16
N GLU A 504 -5.78 30.07 -8.85
CA GLU A 504 -5.36 29.75 -7.49
C GLU A 504 -4.92 31.03 -6.77
N PRO A 505 -5.58 31.44 -5.65
CA PRO A 505 -5.17 32.58 -4.87
C PRO A 505 -3.82 32.33 -4.19
N PHE A 506 -3.14 33.42 -3.81
CA PHE A 506 -1.92 33.32 -3.02
C PHE A 506 -1.82 34.48 -2.02
N GLU A 507 -2.22 34.21 -0.78
CA GLU A 507 -2.21 35.18 0.31
C GLU A 507 -1.40 34.68 1.52
N PRO A 508 -0.07 34.46 1.36
CA PRO A 508 0.75 33.90 2.42
C PRO A 508 0.81 34.81 3.64
N GLY A 509 0.73 34.23 4.83
CA GLY A 509 1.00 34.92 6.09
C GLY A 509 2.50 34.95 6.34
N PHE A 510 2.97 36.03 7.01
CA PHE A 510 4.36 36.17 7.42
C PHE A 510 4.47 36.89 8.76
N GLN A 511 5.16 36.27 9.71
CA GLN A 511 5.52 36.86 11.01
C GLN A 511 7.01 36.58 11.27
N ALA A 512 7.72 37.57 11.79
CA ALA A 512 9.13 37.42 12.14
C ALA A 512 9.54 38.37 13.26
N GLY A 513 10.45 37.94 14.14
CA GLY A 513 10.92 38.75 15.23
C GLY A 513 11.85 38.04 16.20
N SER A 514 12.39 38.77 17.14
CA SER A 514 13.15 38.23 18.25
C SER A 514 12.23 37.92 19.43
N GLU A 515 12.53 36.83 20.18
CA GLU A 515 11.79 36.49 21.41
C GLU A 515 11.94 37.58 22.49
N GLN A 516 13.12 38.18 22.57
CA GLN A 516 13.40 39.28 23.48
C GLN A 516 13.98 40.46 22.69
N ASN A 517 13.38 41.64 22.81
CA ASN A 517 13.75 42.82 22.03
C ASN A 517 14.62 43.83 22.79
N SER A 518 15.33 43.43 23.87
CA SER A 518 16.23 44.35 24.57
C SER A 518 17.45 44.72 23.73
N ALA A 519 17.66 45.96 23.47
CA ALA A 519 18.71 46.44 22.59
C ALA A 519 20.09 45.91 22.97
N GLY A 520 20.87 45.42 22.01
CA GLY A 520 22.21 44.87 22.18
C GLY A 520 22.29 43.52 22.89
N SER A 521 21.18 42.89 23.24
CA SER A 521 21.15 41.55 23.83
C SER A 521 21.18 40.46 22.75
N TYR A 522 21.55 39.25 23.16
CA TYR A 522 21.33 38.05 22.33
C TYR A 522 19.91 37.55 22.53
N SER A 523 19.25 37.17 21.44
CA SER A 523 17.88 36.63 21.47
C SER A 523 17.67 35.67 20.29
N PRO A 524 16.96 34.57 20.46
CA PRO A 524 16.46 33.81 19.34
C PRO A 524 15.68 34.67 18.36
N PHE A 525 15.77 34.34 17.06
CA PHE A 525 14.98 34.99 16.00
C PHE A 525 14.14 33.96 15.29
N SER A 526 12.83 34.20 15.21
CA SER A 526 11.88 33.30 14.56
C SER A 526 11.26 33.92 13.31
N MET A 527 10.95 33.06 12.34
CA MET A 527 10.13 33.36 11.16
C MET A 527 9.05 32.29 11.02
N HIS A 528 7.86 32.73 10.71
CA HIS A 528 6.70 31.90 10.53
C HIS A 528 5.98 32.26 9.22
N LEU A 529 5.99 31.34 8.25
CA LEU A 529 5.28 31.48 6.99
C LEU A 529 4.07 30.54 7.01
N THR A 530 2.94 31.02 6.56
CA THR A 530 1.71 30.22 6.48
C THR A 530 1.00 30.46 5.15
N ARG A 531 0.26 29.43 4.68
CA ARG A 531 -0.72 29.56 3.61
C ARG A 531 -2.03 28.87 4.01
N ARG A 532 -3.11 29.22 3.35
CA ARG A 532 -4.42 28.58 3.53
C ARG A 532 -4.59 27.42 2.54
N ASP A 533 -5.53 26.53 2.80
CA ASP A 533 -6.02 25.59 1.78
C ASP A 533 -6.58 26.39 0.61
N GLY A 534 -6.35 25.91 -0.61
CA GLY A 534 -6.73 26.60 -1.84
C GLY A 534 -5.74 27.66 -2.32
N ASP A 535 -4.77 28.07 -1.50
CA ASP A 535 -3.68 28.93 -1.94
C ASP A 535 -2.65 28.09 -2.72
N GLN A 536 -1.89 28.75 -3.62
CA GLN A 536 -0.75 28.16 -4.31
C GLN A 536 0.28 27.57 -3.33
N ASP A 537 1.00 26.53 -3.71
CA ASP A 537 2.07 25.97 -2.88
C ASP A 537 3.24 26.95 -2.73
N LEU A 538 3.85 27.00 -1.52
CA LEU A 538 5.06 27.79 -1.26
C LEU A 538 6.25 27.20 -2.02
N THR A 539 6.88 27.97 -2.90
CA THR A 539 8.04 27.54 -3.68
C THR A 539 9.36 28.10 -3.20
N ARG A 540 9.37 29.38 -2.82
CA ARG A 540 10.55 30.09 -2.30
C ARG A 540 10.16 31.36 -1.58
N PHE A 541 11.06 31.94 -0.81
CA PHE A 541 10.90 33.22 -0.19
C PHE A 541 12.24 33.97 -0.04
N ASP A 542 12.20 35.29 -0.10
CA ASP A 542 13.24 36.20 0.41
C ASP A 542 12.86 36.69 1.79
N ALA A 543 13.84 36.89 2.65
CA ALA A 543 13.61 37.53 3.93
C ALA A 543 14.79 38.48 4.24
N THR A 544 14.51 39.79 4.33
CA THR A 544 15.49 40.81 4.73
C THR A 544 15.29 41.18 6.20
N LEU A 545 16.31 40.91 6.99
CA LEU A 545 16.29 41.18 8.42
C LEU A 545 16.34 42.70 8.69
N PRO A 546 15.79 43.15 9.83
CA PRO A 546 15.92 44.56 10.25
C PRO A 546 17.36 45.01 10.34
N PRO A 547 17.67 46.26 10.01
CA PRO A 547 19.02 46.80 10.17
C PRO A 547 19.57 46.57 11.58
N GLY A 548 20.78 46.00 11.70
CA GLY A 548 21.41 45.70 12.97
C GLY A 548 21.02 44.36 13.64
N VAL A 549 20.07 43.62 13.10
CA VAL A 549 19.88 42.20 13.44
C VAL A 549 20.97 41.40 12.69
N VAL A 550 21.96 40.93 13.43
CA VAL A 550 23.12 40.25 12.88
C VAL A 550 23.46 39.00 13.69
N ALA A 551 24.29 38.14 13.13
CA ALA A 551 24.73 36.92 13.80
C ALA A 551 26.21 36.97 14.19
N LYS A 552 26.54 36.39 15.35
CA LYS A 552 27.90 36.17 15.82
C LYS A 552 28.43 34.87 15.24
N LEU A 553 29.24 34.99 14.20
CA LEU A 553 29.80 33.78 13.51
C LEU A 553 30.98 33.17 14.26
N ALA A 554 31.66 33.93 15.16
CA ALA A 554 32.80 33.44 15.89
C ALA A 554 32.45 32.24 16.78
N GLY A 555 33.09 31.09 16.54
CA GLY A 555 32.84 29.84 17.28
C GLY A 555 31.74 28.97 16.72
N VAL A 556 31.17 29.34 15.57
CA VAL A 556 30.22 28.48 14.83
C VAL A 556 30.94 27.85 13.66
N GLN A 557 30.86 26.51 13.52
CA GLN A 557 31.38 25.81 12.37
C GLN A 557 30.43 25.90 11.19
N GLN A 558 30.93 25.65 9.99
CA GLN A 558 30.10 25.49 8.80
C GLN A 558 29.91 24.01 8.49
N CYS A 559 28.69 23.58 8.09
CA CYS A 559 28.50 22.26 7.55
C CYS A 559 29.13 22.17 6.15
N PRO A 560 30.08 21.23 5.91
CA PRO A 560 30.72 21.07 4.62
C PRO A 560 29.77 20.60 3.53
N ASP A 561 30.02 21.00 2.28
CA ASP A 561 29.18 20.63 1.13
C ASP A 561 29.04 19.10 0.94
N ALA A 562 30.12 18.31 1.25
CA ALA A 562 30.06 16.88 1.19
C ALA A 562 29.06 16.26 2.19
N GLN A 563 28.90 16.87 3.37
CA GLN A 563 27.94 16.42 4.38
C GLN A 563 26.52 16.84 4.00
N ILE A 564 26.34 18.00 3.40
CA ILE A 564 25.05 18.45 2.85
C ILE A 564 24.61 17.51 1.72
N ALA A 565 25.52 17.11 0.83
CA ALA A 565 25.24 16.14 -0.21
C ALA A 565 24.83 14.76 0.36
N LYS A 566 25.56 14.30 1.39
CA LYS A 566 25.22 13.04 2.09
C LYS A 566 23.82 13.10 2.71
N ALA A 567 23.43 14.22 3.32
CA ALA A 567 22.10 14.40 3.88
C ALA A 567 20.98 14.20 2.83
N LYS A 568 21.21 14.62 1.59
CA LYS A 568 20.26 14.42 0.47
C LYS A 568 20.09 12.95 0.07
N GLU A 569 21.09 12.12 0.33
CA GLU A 569 21.10 10.69 0.00
C GLU A 569 20.57 9.82 1.15
N ASN A 570 20.59 10.33 2.38
CA ASN A 570 20.12 9.62 3.55
C ASN A 570 18.59 9.47 3.55
N THR A 571 18.12 8.31 4.06
CA THR A 571 16.73 8.21 4.48
C THR A 571 16.45 9.14 5.67
N GLY A 572 15.19 9.46 5.92
CA GLY A 572 14.82 10.27 7.07
C GLY A 572 15.25 9.64 8.40
N GLU A 573 15.04 8.33 8.56
CA GLU A 573 15.46 7.57 9.74
C GLU A 573 16.99 7.59 9.94
N GLN A 574 17.76 7.48 8.86
CA GLN A 574 19.22 7.56 8.93
C GLN A 574 19.68 8.93 9.40
N GLU A 575 19.06 10.01 8.90
CA GLU A 575 19.40 11.39 9.26
C GLU A 575 18.96 11.74 10.69
N ILE A 576 17.85 11.17 11.19
CA ILE A 576 17.42 11.29 12.59
C ILE A 576 18.45 10.68 13.53
N HIS A 577 18.89 9.45 13.23
CA HIS A 577 19.80 8.70 14.12
C HIS A 577 21.27 9.15 14.01
N ASN A 578 21.68 9.63 12.84
CA ASN A 578 23.05 10.04 12.58
C ASN A 578 23.09 11.29 11.68
N PRO A 579 22.83 12.48 12.25
CA PRO A 579 22.80 13.73 11.50
C PRO A 579 24.08 13.98 10.71
N SER A 580 23.96 14.31 9.43
CA SER A 580 25.10 14.51 8.53
C SER A 580 25.93 15.75 8.91
N CYS A 581 25.26 16.85 9.33
CA CYS A 581 25.91 18.04 9.81
C CYS A 581 26.12 17.98 11.35
N SER A 582 27.31 18.45 11.83
CA SER A 582 27.61 18.44 13.26
C SER A 582 26.83 19.49 14.05
N ASP A 583 26.58 19.24 15.33
CA ASP A 583 25.95 20.20 16.24
C ASP A 583 26.75 21.52 16.35
N ALA A 584 28.06 21.49 16.11
CA ALA A 584 28.89 22.70 16.10
C ALA A 584 28.51 23.68 14.97
N ALA A 585 27.86 23.16 13.90
CA ALA A 585 27.34 23.96 12.79
C ALA A 585 25.85 24.30 12.96
N LYS A 586 25.14 23.67 13.90
CA LYS A 586 23.71 23.90 14.13
C LYS A 586 23.46 25.30 14.71
N ILE A 587 22.58 26.04 14.07
CA ILE A 587 22.18 27.41 14.49
C ILE A 587 20.70 27.50 14.87
N GLY A 588 19.90 26.48 14.56
CA GLY A 588 18.47 26.54 14.84
C GLY A 588 17.71 25.29 14.48
N THR A 589 16.39 25.41 14.45
CA THR A 589 15.43 24.37 14.10
C THR A 589 14.46 24.88 13.05
N VAL A 590 13.95 23.97 12.24
CA VAL A 590 12.88 24.20 11.28
C VAL A 590 11.76 23.17 11.51
N GLN A 591 10.53 23.57 11.31
CA GLN A 591 9.38 22.66 11.36
C GLN A 591 8.47 22.95 10.18
N GLY A 592 8.16 21.92 9.41
CA GLY A 592 7.20 21.98 8.31
C GLY A 592 5.90 21.29 8.67
N GLY A 593 4.76 21.97 8.48
CA GLY A 593 3.42 21.41 8.58
C GLY A 593 2.88 21.09 7.19
N ALA A 594 2.60 19.80 6.92
CA ALA A 594 2.16 19.29 5.64
C ALA A 594 0.72 18.75 5.71
N GLY A 595 -0.02 18.84 4.60
CA GLY A 595 -1.39 18.33 4.46
C GLY A 595 -2.44 19.41 4.27
N VAL A 596 -3.71 19.02 4.30
CA VAL A 596 -4.90 19.89 4.10
C VAL A 596 -5.87 19.79 5.26
N GLY A 597 -6.78 20.74 5.38
CA GLY A 597 -7.79 20.79 6.44
C GLY A 597 -7.21 21.25 7.78
N SER A 598 -7.88 20.90 8.87
CA SER A 598 -7.53 21.38 10.22
C SER A 598 -6.40 20.57 10.89
N GLN A 599 -5.98 19.45 10.32
CA GLN A 599 -5.01 18.54 10.93
C GLN A 599 -3.81 18.40 10.01
N LEU A 600 -2.69 19.04 10.36
CA LEU A 600 -1.44 18.93 9.64
C LEU A 600 -0.52 17.90 10.29
N THR A 601 0.32 17.25 9.48
CA THR A 601 1.44 16.48 10.00
C THR A 601 2.67 17.36 10.07
N TYR A 602 3.30 17.45 11.26
CA TYR A 602 4.46 18.28 11.50
C TYR A 602 5.74 17.45 11.50
N VAL A 603 6.71 17.87 10.66
CA VAL A 603 8.00 17.20 10.55
C VAL A 603 9.09 18.17 11.02
N PRO A 604 9.83 17.84 12.10
CA PRO A 604 10.91 18.67 12.63
C PRO A 604 12.21 18.48 11.87
N GLY A 605 13.02 19.53 11.81
CA GLY A 605 14.36 19.51 11.22
C GLY A 605 15.32 20.48 11.93
N SER A 606 16.53 20.55 11.41
CA SER A 606 17.60 21.38 11.95
C SER A 606 18.13 22.37 10.91
N ILE A 607 18.57 23.52 11.37
CA ILE A 607 19.19 24.56 10.53
C ILE A 607 20.66 24.64 10.88
N TYR A 608 21.50 24.61 9.85
CA TYR A 608 22.96 24.67 9.99
C TYR A 608 23.55 25.85 9.22
N LEU A 609 24.60 26.48 9.74
CA LEU A 609 25.39 27.43 9.01
C LEU A 609 26.23 26.66 7.94
N ALA A 610 26.28 27.18 6.73
CA ALA A 610 27.08 26.64 5.64
C ALA A 610 27.91 27.71 4.93
N GLY A 611 28.82 27.25 4.07
CA GLY A 611 29.74 28.08 3.33
C GLY A 611 29.09 28.88 2.20
N PRO A 612 29.88 29.52 1.31
CA PRO A 612 29.40 30.25 0.15
C PRO A 612 28.48 29.40 -0.74
N PHE A 613 27.44 30.05 -1.30
CA PHE A 613 26.48 29.34 -2.15
C PHE A 613 25.93 30.32 -3.22
N HIS A 614 25.96 29.92 -4.51
CA HIS A 614 25.46 30.69 -5.65
C HIS A 614 25.89 32.18 -5.66
N GLY A 615 27.15 32.44 -5.28
CA GLY A 615 27.70 33.82 -5.24
C GLY A 615 27.46 34.55 -3.93
N ALA A 616 26.65 34.08 -3.02
CA ALA A 616 26.51 34.61 -1.69
C ALA A 616 27.69 34.16 -0.81
N PRO A 617 28.17 35.03 0.13
CA PRO A 617 29.33 34.74 0.97
C PRO A 617 29.07 33.63 2.03
N LEU A 618 27.81 33.42 2.38
CA LEU A 618 27.34 32.49 3.38
C LEU A 618 26.02 31.85 2.91
N SER A 619 25.68 30.74 3.50
CA SER A 619 24.36 30.12 3.37
C SER A 619 23.91 29.49 4.68
N VAL A 620 22.63 29.21 4.78
CA VAL A 620 22.06 28.29 5.78
C VAL A 620 21.46 27.11 5.08
N VAL A 621 21.47 25.95 5.71
CA VAL A 621 20.84 24.75 5.20
C VAL A 621 19.86 24.18 6.22
N GLY A 622 18.61 24.06 5.80
CA GLY A 622 17.57 23.34 6.52
C GLY A 622 17.63 21.87 6.11
N ILE A 623 17.80 20.98 7.07
CA ILE A 623 17.76 19.52 6.88
C ILE A 623 16.59 18.98 7.67
N VAL A 624 15.60 18.44 6.96
CA VAL A 624 14.34 17.95 7.52
C VAL A 624 14.19 16.47 7.15
N PRO A 625 14.44 15.55 8.09
CA PRO A 625 14.14 14.14 7.91
C PRO A 625 12.63 13.97 7.70
N ALA A 626 12.21 13.59 6.50
CA ALA A 626 10.80 13.51 6.14
C ALA A 626 10.20 12.14 6.54
N VAL A 627 10.12 11.94 7.86
CA VAL A 627 9.49 10.76 8.47
C VAL A 627 8.17 11.18 9.10
N ALA A 628 7.08 10.57 8.63
CA ALA A 628 5.72 10.85 9.10
C ALA A 628 4.96 9.54 9.32
N GLY A 629 4.60 9.24 10.57
CA GLY A 629 4.00 7.94 10.93
C GLY A 629 4.89 6.79 10.47
N PRO A 630 4.37 5.83 9.69
CA PRO A 630 5.15 4.69 9.20
C PRO A 630 5.98 5.00 7.94
N PHE A 631 5.87 6.19 7.37
CA PHE A 631 6.48 6.53 6.08
C PHE A 631 7.78 7.30 6.27
N ASP A 632 8.84 6.82 5.64
CA ASP A 632 10.10 7.53 5.44
C ASP A 632 10.20 7.85 3.93
N VAL A 633 10.02 9.12 3.58
CA VAL A 633 10.09 9.61 2.20
C VAL A 633 11.42 10.32 1.91
N GLY A 634 12.44 10.08 2.74
CA GLY A 634 13.80 10.58 2.58
C GLY A 634 14.10 11.83 3.43
N THR A 635 15.11 12.57 3.04
CA THR A 635 15.54 13.79 3.74
C THR A 635 15.40 15.00 2.83
N VAL A 636 14.61 15.98 3.26
CA VAL A 636 14.52 17.29 2.59
C VAL A 636 15.69 18.16 2.99
N VAL A 637 16.43 18.64 2.00
CA VAL A 637 17.56 19.54 2.21
C VAL A 637 17.33 20.80 1.36
N VAL A 638 17.13 21.94 2.02
CA VAL A 638 16.94 23.25 1.38
C VAL A 638 18.09 24.17 1.81
N ARG A 639 18.91 24.57 0.87
CA ARG A 639 20.03 25.50 1.12
C ARG A 639 19.63 26.89 0.66
N GLN A 640 19.74 27.86 1.58
CA GLN A 640 19.35 29.25 1.34
C GLN A 640 20.58 30.16 1.37
N ALA A 641 20.76 30.91 0.30
CA ALA A 641 21.85 31.85 0.14
C ALA A 641 21.64 33.07 1.07
N LEU A 642 22.70 33.54 1.72
CA LEU A 642 22.66 34.74 2.58
C LEU A 642 23.49 35.85 1.95
N GLN A 643 22.81 36.87 1.46
CA GLN A 643 23.43 38.13 0.98
C GLN A 643 23.58 39.13 2.13
N ILE A 644 24.70 39.84 2.11
CA ILE A 644 24.97 40.91 3.10
C ILE A 644 25.14 42.22 2.34
N ASN A 645 24.30 43.18 2.65
CA ASN A 645 24.44 44.53 2.05
C ASN A 645 25.71 45.18 2.57
N PRO A 646 26.69 45.51 1.71
CA PRO A 646 27.99 46.00 2.17
C PRO A 646 27.95 47.42 2.75
N ARG A 647 26.82 48.13 2.59
CA ARG A 647 26.67 49.50 3.10
C ARG A 647 25.91 49.53 4.43
N THR A 648 24.87 48.74 4.52
CA THR A 648 23.95 48.77 5.70
C THR A 648 24.22 47.60 6.65
N GLY A 649 24.91 46.55 6.22
CA GLY A 649 25.08 45.31 6.97
C GLY A 649 23.82 44.46 7.08
N GLU A 650 22.73 44.85 6.39
CA GLU A 650 21.49 44.07 6.38
C GLU A 650 21.72 42.66 5.77
N VAL A 651 21.14 41.65 6.39
CA VAL A 651 21.22 40.28 5.93
C VAL A 651 19.92 39.91 5.22
N THR A 652 20.03 39.44 4.00
CA THR A 652 18.90 38.94 3.21
C THR A 652 19.10 37.45 2.92
N ALA A 653 18.15 36.65 3.32
CA ALA A 653 17.99 35.32 2.79
C ALA A 653 17.40 35.43 1.38
N ASP A 654 18.19 35.06 0.36
CA ASP A 654 17.92 35.35 -1.06
C ASP A 654 17.36 34.09 -1.74
N GLY A 655 16.03 34.06 -1.95
CA GLY A 655 15.32 32.94 -2.56
C GLY A 655 15.69 32.69 -4.03
N ALA A 656 16.10 33.77 -4.76
CA ALA A 656 16.46 33.60 -6.17
C ALA A 656 17.74 32.80 -6.37
N HIS A 657 18.64 32.79 -5.36
CA HIS A 657 19.88 32.02 -5.36
C HIS A 657 19.85 30.85 -4.38
N SER A 658 18.68 30.41 -3.96
CA SER A 658 18.45 29.34 -2.99
C SER A 658 17.82 28.11 -3.65
N ASP A 659 17.89 26.98 -2.99
CA ASP A 659 17.13 25.77 -3.37
C ASP A 659 15.62 26.05 -3.21
N PRO A 660 14.74 25.55 -4.09
CA PRO A 660 13.31 25.67 -3.93
C PRO A 660 12.81 24.82 -2.75
N ILE A 661 11.69 25.19 -2.17
CA ILE A 661 10.96 24.36 -1.21
C ILE A 661 10.29 23.22 -2.00
N PRO A 662 10.55 21.93 -1.68
CA PRO A 662 9.94 20.84 -2.39
C PRO A 662 8.44 20.78 -2.09
N HIS A 663 7.62 20.56 -3.09
CA HIS A 663 6.16 20.41 -3.00
C HIS A 663 5.71 18.97 -3.14
N ILE A 664 6.60 18.06 -3.62
CA ILE A 664 6.33 16.63 -3.77
C ILE A 664 7.56 15.82 -3.36
N LEU A 665 7.35 14.71 -2.64
CA LEU A 665 8.39 13.74 -2.27
C LEU A 665 7.88 12.33 -2.54
N ALA A 666 8.68 11.52 -3.24
CA ALA A 666 8.32 10.15 -3.60
C ALA A 666 6.89 10.03 -4.21
N GLY A 667 6.45 11.04 -4.97
CA GLY A 667 5.13 11.10 -5.54
C GLY A 667 4.01 11.52 -4.57
N ILE A 668 4.34 11.91 -3.33
CA ILE A 668 3.37 12.41 -2.35
C ILE A 668 3.44 13.94 -2.33
N PRO A 669 2.39 14.67 -2.74
CA PRO A 669 2.32 16.12 -2.61
C PRO A 669 2.28 16.52 -1.14
N LEU A 670 3.20 17.40 -0.73
CA LEU A 670 3.36 17.74 0.68
C LEU A 670 2.31 18.72 1.15
N ARG A 671 1.86 19.61 0.30
CA ARG A 671 0.93 20.70 0.65
C ARG A 671 1.42 21.43 1.91
N VAL A 672 2.65 21.96 1.87
CA VAL A 672 3.24 22.68 3.01
C VAL A 672 2.44 23.94 3.28
N ARG A 673 1.86 24.05 4.48
CA ARG A 673 0.99 25.15 4.91
C ARG A 673 1.53 25.97 6.06
N ASP A 674 2.46 25.40 6.79
CA ASP A 674 3.08 26.01 7.97
C ASP A 674 4.58 25.75 7.92
N LEU A 675 5.38 26.81 7.93
CA LEU A 675 6.83 26.69 7.94
C LEU A 675 7.38 27.60 9.05
N GLN A 676 7.90 27.01 10.11
CA GLN A 676 8.49 27.68 11.26
C GLN A 676 10.00 27.52 11.22
N VAL A 677 10.71 28.63 11.26
CA VAL A 677 12.17 28.73 11.28
C VAL A 677 12.60 29.41 12.56
N ASN A 678 13.36 28.74 13.42
CA ASN A 678 13.81 29.29 14.71
C ASN A 678 15.33 29.25 14.77
N VAL A 679 15.96 30.42 14.68
CA VAL A 679 17.41 30.59 14.88
C VAL A 679 17.65 30.79 16.37
N ASN A 680 17.85 29.71 17.12
CA ASN A 680 17.82 29.67 18.58
C ASN A 680 19.13 29.21 19.23
N ARG A 681 20.24 29.20 18.47
CA ARG A 681 21.57 28.96 19.06
C ARG A 681 21.87 29.99 20.11
N PRO A 682 22.32 29.62 21.33
CA PRO A 682 22.70 30.57 22.37
C PRO A 682 23.79 31.55 21.89
N ASP A 683 23.66 32.83 22.24
CA ASP A 683 24.60 33.93 21.93
C ASP A 683 24.90 34.07 20.43
N PHE A 684 23.94 33.77 19.56
CA PHE A 684 24.11 33.79 18.11
C PHE A 684 23.51 35.05 17.47
N THR A 685 22.20 35.29 17.60
CA THR A 685 21.52 36.43 17.00
C THR A 685 21.51 37.61 17.97
N ILE A 686 21.87 38.78 17.49
CA ILE A 686 22.01 40.02 18.27
C ILE A 686 20.90 40.98 17.89
N VAL A 687 20.22 41.54 18.89
CA VAL A 687 19.19 42.60 18.75
C VAL A 687 19.87 43.92 18.43
N PRO A 688 19.32 44.75 17.50
CA PRO A 688 19.88 46.06 17.18
C PRO A 688 20.07 46.94 18.41
N THR A 689 21.01 47.89 18.32
CA THR A 689 21.23 48.92 19.37
C THR A 689 20.46 50.22 19.07
N SER A 690 19.65 50.28 18.00
CA SER A 690 18.67 51.31 17.71
C SER A 690 17.27 50.87 18.12
N CYS A 691 16.48 51.79 18.67
CA CYS A 691 15.08 51.60 18.98
C CYS A 691 14.16 52.24 17.92
N ASP A 692 14.66 52.53 16.74
CA ASP A 692 13.83 52.97 15.63
C ASP A 692 12.86 51.85 15.21
N PRO A 693 11.70 52.21 14.68
CA PRO A 693 10.76 51.19 14.13
C PRO A 693 11.31 50.64 12.82
N PHE A 694 11.58 49.34 12.81
CA PHE A 694 12.02 48.58 11.65
C PHE A 694 10.98 47.54 11.24
N ALA A 695 11.24 46.83 10.21
CA ALA A 695 10.45 45.64 9.80
C ALA A 695 11.35 44.59 9.20
N THR A 696 11.03 43.30 9.43
CA THR A 696 11.49 42.21 8.60
C THR A 696 10.62 42.21 7.35
N LYS A 697 11.23 42.24 6.17
CA LYS A 697 10.54 42.25 4.87
C LYS A 697 10.67 40.87 4.23
N ALA A 698 9.60 40.39 3.61
CA ALA A 698 9.62 39.16 2.86
C ALA A 698 8.98 39.36 1.49
N SER A 699 9.53 38.65 0.49
CA SER A 699 8.91 38.38 -0.81
C SER A 699 8.68 36.89 -0.91
N ILE A 700 7.46 36.43 -1.16
CA ILE A 700 7.07 35.02 -1.09
C ILE A 700 6.46 34.66 -2.43
N TRP A 701 6.94 33.55 -3.03
CA TRP A 701 6.49 33.04 -4.32
C TRP A 701 5.60 31.81 -4.14
N GLY A 702 4.52 31.77 -4.91
CA GLY A 702 3.66 30.61 -5.11
C GLY A 702 4.06 29.80 -6.33
N GLY A 703 3.51 28.60 -6.47
CA GLY A 703 3.75 27.68 -7.59
C GLY A 703 2.91 27.95 -8.84
N GLY A 704 2.08 29.02 -8.86
CA GLY A 704 1.12 29.25 -9.94
C GLY A 704 -0.03 28.24 -9.96
N ALA A 705 -0.79 28.22 -11.05
CA ALA A 705 -1.91 27.28 -11.24
C ALA A 705 -1.46 25.82 -11.42
N ASN A 706 -0.20 25.61 -11.69
CA ASN A 706 0.40 24.28 -11.72
C ASN A 706 1.65 24.25 -10.84
N PRO A 707 1.57 23.78 -9.59
CA PRO A 707 2.70 23.74 -8.68
C PRO A 707 3.86 22.89 -9.17
N PHE A 708 3.64 22.06 -10.19
CA PHE A 708 4.64 21.21 -10.84
C PHE A 708 5.33 21.90 -12.03
N SER A 709 4.85 23.05 -12.48
CA SER A 709 5.52 23.88 -13.44
C SER A 709 6.33 24.99 -12.74
N ALA A 710 7.53 25.24 -13.20
CA ALA A 710 8.42 26.31 -12.67
C ALA A 710 8.00 27.72 -13.14
N ALA A 711 6.70 28.03 -13.22
CA ALA A 711 6.23 29.35 -13.58
C ALA A 711 6.48 30.32 -12.41
N ASP A 712 7.33 31.31 -12.62
CA ASP A 712 7.59 32.38 -11.67
C ASP A 712 6.47 33.41 -11.70
N ASP A 713 5.48 33.26 -10.86
CA ASP A 713 4.55 34.33 -10.59
C ASP A 713 5.24 35.48 -9.82
N ALA A 714 4.67 36.67 -9.90
CA ALA A 714 5.19 37.81 -9.13
C ALA A 714 5.10 37.52 -7.62
N PRO A 715 6.14 37.84 -6.83
CA PRO A 715 6.11 37.54 -5.41
C PRO A 715 5.10 38.42 -4.67
N VAL A 716 4.53 37.86 -3.63
CA VAL A 716 3.69 38.61 -2.68
C VAL A 716 4.59 39.21 -1.61
N ALA A 717 4.60 40.53 -1.52
CA ALA A 717 5.35 41.26 -0.48
C ALA A 717 4.63 41.22 0.85
N ARG A 718 5.35 40.88 1.92
CA ARG A 718 4.88 40.87 3.31
C ARG A 718 5.91 41.56 4.21
N GLN A 719 5.48 42.05 5.37
CA GLN A 719 6.36 42.59 6.37
C GLN A 719 5.85 42.35 7.78
N SER A 720 6.79 42.15 8.71
CA SER A 720 6.53 41.99 10.13
C SER A 720 7.24 43.11 10.87
N GLY A 721 6.51 43.90 11.63
CA GLY A 721 7.06 45.03 12.41
C GLY A 721 8.10 44.54 13.44
N TYR A 722 9.20 45.33 13.60
CA TYR A 722 10.27 44.99 14.52
C TYR A 722 10.77 46.26 15.23
N GLN A 723 10.87 46.24 16.55
CA GLN A 723 11.44 47.34 17.30
C GLN A 723 12.16 46.86 18.56
N ALA A 724 13.41 47.25 18.70
CA ALA A 724 14.16 47.02 19.94
C ALA A 724 13.67 47.93 21.05
N THR A 725 13.90 47.56 22.29
CA THR A 725 13.50 48.28 23.50
C THR A 725 14.73 48.57 24.37
N ASN A 726 14.58 49.40 25.38
CA ASN A 726 15.62 49.68 26.38
C ASN A 726 16.93 50.31 25.86
N CYS A 727 16.95 50.99 24.71
CA CYS A 727 18.13 51.62 24.15
C CYS A 727 18.78 52.67 25.11
N ALA A 728 17.95 53.33 25.92
CA ALA A 728 18.46 54.28 26.91
C ALA A 728 19.33 53.63 28.00
N ARG A 729 19.30 52.29 28.15
CA ARG A 729 20.14 51.53 29.09
C ARG A 729 21.52 51.19 28.53
N LEU A 730 21.73 51.32 27.21
CA LEU A 730 23.01 51.05 26.59
C LEU A 730 24.04 52.11 26.96
N GLY A 731 25.23 51.67 27.29
CA GLY A 731 26.33 52.58 27.46
C GLY A 731 26.84 53.10 26.12
N PHE A 732 27.48 54.30 26.13
CA PHE A 732 28.23 54.81 24.99
C PHE A 732 29.44 55.62 25.48
N LYS A 733 30.55 54.92 25.69
CA LYS A 733 31.84 55.54 26.14
C LYS A 733 33.02 54.93 25.36
N PRO A 734 33.06 55.09 24.05
CA PRO A 734 34.17 54.57 23.27
C PRO A 734 35.45 55.38 23.56
N SER A 735 36.58 54.76 23.37
CA SER A 735 37.87 55.47 23.40
C SER A 735 38.32 55.73 21.97
N LEU A 736 38.86 56.93 21.78
CA LEU A 736 39.50 57.35 20.55
C LEU A 736 40.97 57.71 20.82
N SER A 737 41.89 57.14 20.11
CA SER A 737 43.32 57.46 20.18
C SER A 737 43.79 57.90 18.80
N LEU A 738 44.40 59.03 18.76
CA LEU A 738 45.07 59.62 17.59
C LEU A 738 46.56 59.62 17.77
N LYS A 739 47.33 59.07 16.87
CA LYS A 739 48.77 59.07 16.88
C LYS A 739 49.34 59.43 15.51
N LEU A 740 50.31 60.26 15.53
CA LEU A 740 51.13 60.56 14.36
C LEU A 740 52.32 59.59 14.35
N LYS A 741 52.57 58.88 13.24
CA LYS A 741 53.71 58.02 13.00
C LYS A 741 54.62 58.60 11.93
N GLY A 742 55.96 58.55 12.15
CA GLY A 742 56.93 59.11 11.26
C GLY A 742 57.46 60.44 11.77
N GLY A 743 57.98 61.28 10.92
CA GLY A 743 58.51 62.60 11.33
C GLY A 743 57.41 63.53 11.88
N THR A 744 57.57 63.99 13.09
CA THR A 744 56.63 64.94 13.75
C THR A 744 57.23 66.34 13.89
N SER A 745 58.39 66.62 13.26
CA SER A 745 58.95 67.98 13.20
C SER A 745 58.10 68.94 12.36
N ARG A 746 58.24 70.19 12.54
CA ARG A 746 57.44 71.22 11.86
C ARG A 746 57.63 71.09 10.33
N GLY A 747 56.51 70.97 9.59
CA GLY A 747 56.49 70.77 8.16
C GLY A 747 56.73 69.36 7.68
N ALA A 748 56.79 68.32 8.56
CA ALA A 748 56.93 66.94 8.20
C ALA A 748 55.54 66.33 7.80
N HIS A 749 55.61 65.22 7.14
CA HIS A 749 54.41 64.48 6.61
C HIS A 749 54.18 63.14 7.38
N PRO A 750 53.70 63.22 8.64
CA PRO A 750 53.44 62.03 9.41
C PRO A 750 52.15 61.29 8.92
N ALA A 751 52.13 59.97 9.03
CA ALA A 751 50.94 59.23 8.88
C ALA A 751 50.00 59.35 10.09
N LEU A 752 48.72 59.66 9.90
CA LEU A 752 47.74 59.77 10.98
C LEU A 752 47.16 58.36 11.22
N HIS A 753 47.35 57.86 12.42
CA HIS A 753 46.72 56.63 12.89
C HIS A 753 45.62 57.00 13.89
N SER A 754 44.36 56.69 13.55
CA SER A 754 43.21 56.76 14.45
C SER A 754 42.80 55.38 14.88
N LEU A 755 42.56 55.15 16.14
CA LEU A 755 42.04 53.94 16.71
C LEU A 755 40.77 54.26 17.52
N TYR A 756 39.65 53.88 17.01
CA TYR A 756 38.39 53.88 17.71
C TYR A 756 38.17 52.52 18.37
N LYS A 757 37.83 52.46 19.63
CA LYS A 757 37.63 51.26 20.40
C LYS A 757 36.39 51.39 21.28
N PRO A 758 35.27 50.75 20.92
CA PRO A 758 34.09 50.64 21.76
C PRO A 758 34.32 49.72 22.94
N ARG A 759 33.56 49.82 24.00
CA ARG A 759 33.54 48.86 25.10
C ARG A 759 32.50 47.77 24.80
N SER A 760 32.62 46.62 25.43
CA SER A 760 31.59 45.60 25.40
C SER A 760 30.30 46.18 26.03
N GLY A 761 29.14 45.98 25.35
CA GLY A 761 27.84 46.49 25.78
C GLY A 761 27.56 47.95 25.47
N ASP A 762 28.47 48.67 24.75
CA ASP A 762 28.17 49.99 24.20
C ASP A 762 27.24 49.88 22.98
N ALA A 763 26.45 50.93 22.75
CA ALA A 763 25.70 51.11 21.50
C ALA A 763 26.66 51.13 20.29
N ASN A 764 26.17 50.71 19.12
CA ASN A 764 26.88 50.82 17.86
C ASN A 764 27.12 52.28 17.47
N LEU A 765 28.21 52.53 16.76
CA LEU A 765 28.53 53.85 16.24
C LEU A 765 27.67 54.17 15.03
N GLU A 766 26.87 55.25 15.10
CA GLU A 766 26.08 55.73 13.96
C GLU A 766 26.94 56.58 13.02
N ASN A 767 27.60 57.60 13.59
CA ASN A 767 28.51 58.46 12.86
C ASN A 767 29.71 58.87 13.67
N LEU A 768 30.79 59.19 13.02
CA LEU A 768 32.03 59.75 13.64
C LEU A 768 32.47 60.98 12.88
N VAL A 769 32.50 62.12 13.61
CA VAL A 769 33.07 63.36 13.10
C VAL A 769 34.40 63.59 13.80
N LEU A 770 35.48 63.48 13.03
CA LEU A 770 36.84 63.79 13.54
C LEU A 770 37.28 65.16 13.09
N ARG A 771 37.49 66.05 14.05
CA ARG A 771 38.00 67.34 13.80
C ARG A 771 39.49 67.40 14.19
N LEU A 772 40.35 67.62 13.19
CA LEU A 772 41.78 67.76 13.39
C LEU A 772 42.13 69.16 13.80
N PRO A 773 43.28 69.31 14.45
CA PRO A 773 43.82 70.66 14.76
C PRO A 773 43.94 71.58 13.52
N ARG A 774 43.75 72.85 13.66
CA ARG A 774 43.81 73.82 12.52
C ARG A 774 45.17 73.85 11.80
N SER A 775 46.22 73.30 12.37
CA SER A 775 47.54 73.14 11.80
C SER A 775 47.79 71.80 11.08
N ALA A 776 46.80 70.90 11.07
CA ALA A 776 46.91 69.65 10.39
C ALA A 776 46.21 69.77 9.02
N PHE A 777 46.92 69.57 7.93
CA PHE A 777 46.42 69.65 6.55
C PHE A 777 46.64 68.32 5.84
N LEU A 778 45.84 68.03 4.84
CA LEU A 778 46.10 66.99 3.88
C LEU A 778 47.09 67.56 2.85
N ASP A 779 48.14 66.77 2.60
CA ASP A 779 49.06 67.03 1.47
C ASP A 779 48.45 66.49 0.18
N GLN A 780 47.84 67.43 -0.57
CA GLN A 780 47.16 67.03 -1.86
C GLN A 780 48.14 66.57 -2.91
N GLY A 781 49.48 66.91 -2.83
CA GLY A 781 50.45 66.40 -3.76
C GLY A 781 50.74 64.88 -3.65
N HIS A 782 50.37 64.31 -2.52
CA HIS A 782 50.48 62.85 -2.31
C HIS A 782 49.25 62.05 -2.81
N ILE A 783 48.15 62.72 -3.13
CA ILE A 783 46.94 62.05 -3.64
C ILE A 783 47.08 61.85 -5.14
N ARG A 784 47.45 60.66 -5.59
CA ARG A 784 47.71 60.35 -7.00
C ARG A 784 46.45 60.11 -7.80
N THR A 785 45.42 59.45 -7.21
CA THR A 785 44.19 59.04 -7.84
C THR A 785 43.04 59.16 -6.89
N ILE A 786 41.88 59.63 -7.38
CA ILE A 786 40.67 59.76 -6.61
C ILE A 786 39.72 58.66 -7.08
N CYS A 787 39.26 57.84 -6.14
CA CYS A 787 38.22 56.84 -6.41
C CYS A 787 36.93 57.56 -6.77
N THR A 788 36.35 57.22 -7.91
CA THR A 788 35.08 57.80 -8.34
C THR A 788 33.93 57.14 -7.57
N ARG A 789 32.77 57.78 -7.57
CA ARG A 789 31.56 57.22 -6.92
C ARG A 789 31.19 55.85 -7.51
N VAL A 790 31.46 55.60 -8.77
CA VAL A 790 31.21 54.32 -9.46
C VAL A 790 32.19 53.24 -8.99
N GLN A 791 33.41 53.62 -8.60
CA GLN A 791 34.43 52.69 -8.10
C GLN A 791 34.29 52.43 -6.63
N PHE A 792 33.60 53.24 -5.87
CA PHE A 792 33.30 53.13 -4.45
C PHE A 792 31.97 52.38 -4.24
#